data_d3085473f6bacd5a587c225b70e5873e
#
_entry.id   d3085473f6bacd5a587c225b70e5873e
#
_cell.length_a   1.000
_cell.length_b   1.000
_cell.length_c   1.000
_cell.angle_alpha   90.00
_cell.angle_beta   90.00
_cell.angle_gamma   90.00
#
_symmetry.space_group_name_H-M   'P 1'
#
loop_
_entity.id
_entity.type
_entity.pdbx_description
1 polymer ?
#
loop_
_entity_poly.entity_id
_entity_poly.type
_entity_poly.pdbx_seq_one_letter_code
_entity_poly.pdbx_strand_id
1 'polypeptide(L)'
;MRWLSEVIVTSDRAGLLERRPNDTVFGLAKPLIETPRSASLVSDVTLERYGIQTIDRLTAVSPGTYTASFFGVPGSLNIRGSLAENYFRGFKRIEDRGTYSTPVGGASRIEIVRGPPAPAYGPGKVGGMLNFLPKTARDGGAFITAPAAEVTLTGGSYQRRNASAQVGLPARLGALDGGIYVYGEIERSGSFYRGIHPRRQLGEISIDVDAGDGWSLAAGGMVFHSTGDVQTPGWNRLTQALIDHRTYVTGRNSTLVDANHDGRLEPGEVRPGGIYPFSTSLVRPYFGGPPTTDPRFVLDTGLGTTTLDRRTVFASPIDFSRTWTQTYYADAVKDRGGKRSLKLQGFFDRLSNQRYVSYGFPADYEAWTYELRLTYSFDIAAGDGVSARSFVGTSYRRYAGQKKESFNSGLISLDRRDLAFGPTPTDIIDAPFFNSPGGVGWETDIRSRWSDAGVFATTDVAVGPRLNLVLGGRYDRFAATSQDTGIFPFETTAVVHTAKGRWTWSASAAYQIGWGLMPYVTYARGSALEVGQAGDLRPSHLQSGAFLSASELAEGGVKFQGLDGALIGSLAIYRQARTQLTGLNSISQPTVGKGFEYEARWVANRHVSFTLAGNLQHTEVIGPEHSVTYLPPSAVGVAGANGYGGGFLTFDFSTLPGRAGSYAYTLIPHATASLFGTYSSDEHLWGRLGATLGVSGASKTSGLIQKPVTYPSYAVLNVSLFYARGPWEAGVNIDNLGDAFYVTPDQDTYANVGALPARGREWRVTVKRRV
;
A
#
# COMPACT_ATOMS: atom_id res chain seq x y z
N MET A 1 -9.36 31.36 18.36
CA MET A 1 -9.14 32.31 17.26
C MET A 1 -9.92 31.86 16.05
N ARG A 2 -10.93 32.61 15.63
CA ARG A 2 -11.65 32.41 14.38
C ARG A 2 -10.84 33.10 13.27
N TRP A 3 -9.95 32.36 12.60
CA TRP A 3 -9.20 32.85 11.45
C TRP A 3 -9.68 32.16 10.20
N LEU A 4 -10.94 32.38 9.82
CA LEU A 4 -11.42 31.97 8.51
C LEU A 4 -12.54 32.91 8.08
N SER A 5 -12.27 33.74 7.11
CA SER A 5 -13.33 34.36 6.35
C SER A 5 -14.12 33.24 5.62
N GLU A 6 -15.43 33.25 5.68
CA GLU A 6 -16.33 32.38 4.90
C GLU A 6 -16.00 32.39 3.39
N VAL A 7 -15.33 33.44 2.92
CA VAL A 7 -14.89 33.65 1.54
C VAL A 7 -13.89 32.58 1.08
N ILE A 8 -13.01 32.05 1.95
CA ILE A 8 -12.01 31.04 1.56
C ILE A 8 -12.64 29.65 1.43
N VAL A 9 -13.60 29.32 2.31
CA VAL A 9 -14.32 28.03 2.26
C VAL A 9 -15.15 27.93 0.99
N THR A 10 -15.74 29.02 0.51
CA THR A 10 -16.51 29.05 -0.74
C THR A 10 -15.64 29.07 -2.00
N SER A 11 -14.34 29.42 -1.89
CA SER A 11 -13.41 29.41 -3.01
C SER A 11 -12.67 28.09 -3.21
N ASP A 12 -12.59 27.23 -2.20
CA ASP A 12 -11.92 25.91 -2.30
C ASP A 12 -12.84 24.84 -2.92
N ARG A 13 -13.14 25.01 -4.19
CA ARG A 13 -13.99 24.08 -4.96
C ARG A 13 -13.34 22.70 -5.21
N ALA A 14 -12.04 22.60 -5.03
CA ALA A 14 -11.28 21.36 -5.18
C ALA A 14 -11.09 20.60 -3.86
N GLY A 15 -11.55 21.15 -2.74
CA GLY A 15 -11.43 20.52 -1.42
C GLY A 15 -9.98 20.31 -0.98
N LEU A 16 -9.07 21.21 -1.39
CA LEU A 16 -7.63 21.07 -1.13
C LEU A 16 -7.25 21.50 0.29
N LEU A 17 -7.97 22.49 0.84
CA LEU A 17 -7.65 23.14 2.11
C LEU A 17 -8.44 22.51 3.26
N GLU A 18 -8.35 21.18 3.42
CA GLU A 18 -9.02 20.50 4.52
C GLU A 18 -8.51 21.02 5.87
N ARG A 19 -9.41 21.61 6.65
CA ARG A 19 -9.12 22.27 7.95
C ARG A 19 -9.83 21.60 9.12
N ARG A 20 -10.63 20.56 8.84
CA ARG A 20 -11.29 19.83 9.92
C ARG A 20 -10.23 19.22 10.83
N PRO A 21 -10.48 19.20 12.13
CA PRO A 21 -9.61 18.50 13.06
C PRO A 21 -9.47 17.03 12.65
N ASN A 22 -8.25 16.54 12.76
CA ASN A 22 -7.87 15.19 12.42
C ASN A 22 -7.28 14.51 13.65
N ASP A 23 -7.81 13.37 14.03
CA ASP A 23 -7.33 12.58 15.16
C ASP A 23 -6.32 11.50 14.78
N THR A 24 -6.16 11.22 13.47
CA THR A 24 -5.33 10.11 12.97
C THR A 24 -3.85 10.26 13.29
N VAL A 25 -3.30 11.47 13.35
CA VAL A 25 -1.84 11.62 13.52
C VAL A 25 -1.38 11.25 14.93
N PHE A 26 -2.06 11.77 15.96
CA PHE A 26 -1.68 11.55 17.36
C PHE A 26 -2.81 11.01 18.25
N GLY A 27 -3.99 10.76 17.72
CA GLY A 27 -5.19 10.44 18.50
C GLY A 27 -5.87 11.68 19.12
N LEU A 28 -5.42 12.87 18.77
CA LEU A 28 -5.91 14.15 19.26
C LEU A 28 -6.50 14.95 18.10
N ALA A 29 -7.76 15.36 18.21
CA ALA A 29 -8.44 16.13 17.18
C ALA A 29 -7.77 17.51 17.00
N LYS A 30 -6.95 17.64 15.93
CA LYS A 30 -6.16 18.83 15.64
C LYS A 30 -6.08 19.07 14.13
N PRO A 31 -6.11 20.33 13.66
CA PRO A 31 -5.85 20.63 12.26
C PRO A 31 -4.47 20.09 11.83
N LEU A 32 -4.39 19.55 10.63
CA LEU A 32 -3.16 18.93 10.13
C LEU A 32 -2.00 19.94 10.07
N ILE A 33 -2.31 21.19 9.77
CA ILE A 33 -1.33 22.30 9.74
C ILE A 33 -0.70 22.55 11.12
N GLU A 34 -1.43 22.29 12.20
CA GLU A 34 -0.97 22.48 13.58
C GLU A 34 -0.33 21.22 14.18
N THR A 35 -0.24 20.14 13.41
CA THR A 35 0.24 18.85 13.87
C THR A 35 1.73 18.71 13.56
N PRO A 36 2.63 18.53 14.55
CA PRO A 36 4.08 18.44 14.34
C PRO A 36 4.51 17.10 13.76
N ARG A 37 4.03 16.76 12.57
CA ARG A 37 4.31 15.52 11.86
C ARG A 37 4.03 15.67 10.37
N SER A 38 4.78 14.98 9.53
CA SER A 38 4.47 14.84 8.10
C SER A 38 3.26 13.93 7.90
N ALA A 39 2.21 14.49 7.33
CA ALA A 39 1.00 13.77 6.96
C ALA A 39 0.31 14.47 5.78
N SER A 40 -0.34 13.72 4.92
CA SER A 40 -1.18 14.21 3.82
C SER A 40 -2.60 13.73 3.98
N LEU A 41 -3.55 14.54 3.53
CA LEU A 41 -4.95 14.21 3.52
C LEU A 41 -5.46 14.29 2.09
N VAL A 42 -6.15 13.26 1.63
CA VAL A 42 -6.73 13.17 0.29
C VAL A 42 -8.24 12.99 0.45
N SER A 43 -9.01 14.04 0.14
CA SER A 43 -10.48 14.01 0.20
C SER A 43 -11.06 13.24 -0.98
N ASP A 44 -12.32 12.80 -0.86
CA ASP A 44 -13.07 12.19 -1.97
C ASP A 44 -13.18 13.14 -3.18
N VAL A 45 -13.31 14.45 -2.95
CA VAL A 45 -13.28 15.46 -4.03
C VAL A 45 -11.93 15.45 -4.76
N THR A 46 -10.81 15.36 -4.02
CA THR A 46 -9.47 15.25 -4.64
C THR A 46 -9.31 13.95 -5.40
N LEU A 47 -9.78 12.82 -4.84
CA LEU A 47 -9.77 11.51 -5.53
C LEU A 47 -10.49 11.61 -6.87
N GLU A 48 -11.66 12.23 -6.88
CA GLU A 48 -12.47 12.40 -8.07
C GLU A 48 -11.84 13.35 -9.10
N ARG A 49 -11.47 14.57 -8.68
CA ARG A 49 -10.93 15.62 -9.58
C ARG A 49 -9.57 15.25 -10.19
N TYR A 50 -8.77 14.46 -9.48
CA TYR A 50 -7.48 14.00 -9.97
C TYR A 50 -7.55 12.61 -10.62
N GLY A 51 -8.74 12.00 -10.68
CA GLY A 51 -8.96 10.70 -11.30
C GLY A 51 -8.29 9.54 -10.54
N ILE A 52 -8.10 9.67 -9.24
CA ILE A 52 -7.47 8.65 -8.38
C ILE A 52 -8.50 7.58 -8.05
N GLN A 53 -8.35 6.39 -8.63
CA GLN A 53 -9.27 5.26 -8.43
C GLN A 53 -8.61 4.03 -7.83
N THR A 54 -7.30 4.04 -7.66
CA THR A 54 -6.50 2.95 -7.13
C THR A 54 -5.46 3.50 -6.16
N ILE A 55 -5.04 2.67 -5.20
CA ILE A 55 -4.13 3.09 -4.13
C ILE A 55 -2.78 3.58 -4.67
N ASP A 56 -2.28 2.98 -5.76
CA ASP A 56 -1.03 3.37 -6.41
C ASP A 56 -1.04 4.81 -6.96
N ARG A 57 -2.22 5.33 -7.34
CA ARG A 57 -2.36 6.71 -7.81
C ARG A 57 -2.24 7.76 -6.70
N LEU A 58 -2.35 7.37 -5.43
CA LEU A 58 -2.11 8.28 -4.30
C LEU A 58 -0.68 8.80 -4.25
N THR A 59 0.27 8.11 -4.91
CA THR A 59 1.67 8.56 -5.03
C THR A 59 1.81 9.93 -5.70
N ALA A 60 0.85 10.29 -6.53
CA ALA A 60 0.84 11.59 -7.21
C ALA A 60 0.44 12.76 -6.30
N VAL A 61 -0.11 12.52 -5.12
CA VAL A 61 -0.63 13.56 -4.21
C VAL A 61 -0.04 13.50 -2.81
N SER A 62 0.87 12.58 -2.55
CA SER A 62 1.52 12.42 -1.25
C SER A 62 3.04 12.28 -1.41
N PRO A 63 3.83 13.20 -0.84
CA PRO A 63 5.28 13.12 -0.89
C PRO A 63 5.83 11.85 -0.21
N GLY A 64 7.00 11.41 -0.63
CA GLY A 64 7.69 10.27 -0.04
C GLY A 64 7.04 8.92 -0.32
N THR A 65 5.97 8.89 -1.12
CA THR A 65 5.27 7.66 -1.48
C THR A 65 5.70 7.17 -2.85
N TYR A 66 5.75 5.85 -2.98
CA TYR A 66 6.02 5.17 -4.24
C TYR A 66 5.22 3.87 -4.29
N THR A 67 4.80 3.46 -5.47
CA THR A 67 4.08 2.20 -5.62
C THR A 67 5.08 1.05 -5.62
N ALA A 68 5.03 0.25 -4.57
CA ALA A 68 5.53 -1.09 -4.63
C ALA A 68 4.37 -1.99 -5.02
N SER A 69 4.18 -2.23 -6.29
CA SER A 69 3.26 -3.27 -6.68
C SER A 69 3.90 -4.62 -6.36
N PHE A 70 3.30 -5.36 -5.48
CA PHE A 70 3.69 -6.73 -5.25
C PHE A 70 3.16 -7.56 -6.44
N PHE A 71 4.04 -7.93 -7.36
CA PHE A 71 3.66 -8.64 -8.58
C PHE A 71 2.47 -8.01 -9.33
N GLY A 72 2.50 -6.68 -9.51
CA GLY A 72 1.49 -5.94 -10.25
C GLY A 72 0.18 -5.64 -9.51
N VAL A 73 0.01 -6.08 -8.27
CA VAL A 73 -1.19 -5.85 -7.46
C VAL A 73 -0.91 -4.82 -6.35
N PRO A 74 -1.55 -3.64 -6.36
CA PRO A 74 -1.31 -2.59 -5.39
C PRO A 74 -2.10 -2.82 -4.09
N GLY A 75 -1.50 -3.47 -3.09
CA GLY A 75 -2.11 -3.69 -1.77
C GLY A 75 -1.90 -2.53 -0.80
N SER A 76 -0.70 -1.95 -0.78
CA SER A 76 -0.32 -0.81 0.05
C SER A 76 0.73 0.05 -0.66
N LEU A 77 1.14 1.15 -0.05
CA LEU A 77 2.19 2.04 -0.59
C LEU A 77 3.52 1.80 0.13
N ASN A 78 4.62 2.01 -0.58
CA ASN A 78 5.89 2.32 0.06
C ASN A 78 5.94 3.79 0.42
N ILE A 79 6.28 4.08 1.66
CA ILE A 79 6.49 5.42 2.16
C ILE A 79 7.92 5.52 2.68
N ARG A 80 8.71 6.45 2.15
CA ARG A 80 10.11 6.66 2.54
C ARG A 80 10.96 5.38 2.44
N GLY A 81 10.70 4.58 1.42
CA GLY A 81 11.39 3.31 1.22
C GLY A 81 10.91 2.14 2.08
N SER A 82 9.79 2.28 2.76
CA SER A 82 9.18 1.28 3.63
C SER A 82 7.75 0.99 3.25
N LEU A 83 7.35 -0.27 3.30
CA LEU A 83 5.93 -0.62 3.16
C LEU A 83 5.13 -0.01 4.31
N ALA A 84 4.05 0.71 3.97
CA ALA A 84 3.06 1.21 4.90
C ALA A 84 1.99 0.13 5.20
N GLU A 85 1.18 0.41 6.20
CA GLU A 85 0.06 -0.46 6.60
C GLU A 85 -1.28 0.23 6.37
N ASN A 86 -2.28 -0.55 5.96
CA ASN A 86 -3.64 -0.06 5.76
C ASN A 86 -4.41 -0.08 7.08
N TYR A 87 -5.06 1.03 7.38
CA TYR A 87 -5.91 1.22 8.56
C TYR A 87 -7.33 1.59 8.11
N PHE A 88 -8.28 1.25 8.93
CA PHE A 88 -9.68 1.67 8.78
C PHE A 88 -10.14 2.29 10.09
N ARG A 89 -10.52 3.57 10.07
CA ARG A 89 -10.91 4.35 11.27
C ARG A 89 -9.89 4.28 12.42
N GLY A 90 -8.58 4.27 12.09
CA GLY A 90 -7.51 4.19 13.09
C GLY A 90 -7.24 2.78 13.65
N PHE A 91 -7.83 1.73 13.07
CA PHE A 91 -7.52 0.35 13.38
C PHE A 91 -6.75 -0.29 12.24
N LYS A 92 -5.68 -0.99 12.56
CA LYS A 92 -4.88 -1.68 11.59
C LYS A 92 -5.65 -2.86 10.98
N ARG A 93 -5.71 -2.94 9.66
CA ARG A 93 -6.25 -4.06 8.92
C ARG A 93 -5.27 -5.24 8.90
N ILE A 94 -5.72 -6.40 8.43
CA ILE A 94 -4.84 -7.51 8.11
C ILE A 94 -3.86 -7.06 7.02
N GLU A 95 -2.61 -7.53 7.11
CA GLU A 95 -1.54 -7.16 6.18
C GLU A 95 -1.93 -7.42 4.74
N ASP A 96 -1.75 -6.40 3.89
CA ASP A 96 -1.93 -6.50 2.45
C ASP A 96 -0.75 -5.85 1.73
N ARG A 97 0.16 -6.66 1.21
CA ARG A 97 1.28 -6.20 0.37
C ARG A 97 0.92 -6.15 -1.10
N GLY A 98 -0.15 -6.82 -1.51
CA GLY A 98 -0.57 -7.04 -2.89
C GLY A 98 -1.23 -8.40 -3.05
N THR A 99 -1.86 -8.89 -2.00
CA THR A 99 -2.75 -10.05 -2.04
C THR A 99 -4.00 -9.72 -2.86
N TYR A 100 -4.46 -8.47 -2.74
CA TYR A 100 -5.54 -7.88 -3.54
C TYR A 100 -5.31 -6.37 -3.71
N SER A 101 -5.99 -5.76 -4.70
CA SER A 101 -5.98 -4.29 -4.83
C SER A 101 -6.87 -3.68 -3.76
N THR A 102 -6.27 -2.90 -2.84
CA THR A 102 -7.03 -2.19 -1.80
C THR A 102 -7.99 -1.19 -2.43
N PRO A 103 -9.31 -1.28 -2.14
CA PRO A 103 -10.31 -0.36 -2.70
C PRO A 103 -10.15 1.04 -2.10
N VAL A 104 -10.38 2.07 -2.90
CA VAL A 104 -10.44 3.48 -2.48
C VAL A 104 -11.85 4.05 -2.55
N GLY A 105 -12.79 3.34 -3.17
CA GLY A 105 -14.22 3.70 -3.20
C GLY A 105 -14.84 3.69 -1.80
N GLY A 106 -15.89 4.48 -1.57
CA GLY A 106 -16.56 4.60 -0.28
C GLY A 106 -15.83 5.46 0.75
N ALA A 107 -14.52 5.68 0.61
CA ALA A 107 -13.77 6.55 1.50
C ALA A 107 -14.20 8.02 1.38
N SER A 108 -14.48 8.67 2.50
CA SER A 108 -14.67 10.13 2.54
C SER A 108 -13.35 10.85 2.43
N ARG A 109 -12.30 10.26 2.97
CA ARG A 109 -10.92 10.73 2.88
C ARG A 109 -9.94 9.60 3.19
N ILE A 110 -8.73 9.74 2.70
CA ILE A 110 -7.59 8.87 3.00
C ILE A 110 -6.51 9.73 3.63
N GLU A 111 -6.06 9.34 4.80
CA GLU A 111 -5.05 10.04 5.56
C GLU A 111 -3.75 9.24 5.54
N ILE A 112 -2.68 9.88 5.09
CA ILE A 112 -1.37 9.24 4.90
C ILE A 112 -0.41 9.85 5.93
N VAL A 113 -0.10 9.09 6.98
CA VAL A 113 0.83 9.50 8.05
C VAL A 113 2.16 8.80 7.83
N ARG A 114 3.24 9.58 7.70
CA ARG A 114 4.58 9.07 7.41
C ARG A 114 5.34 8.77 8.69
N GLY A 115 6.10 7.66 8.68
CA GLY A 115 6.82 7.16 9.85
C GLY A 115 5.94 6.36 10.81
N PRO A 116 6.47 5.84 11.94
CA PRO A 116 5.75 4.94 12.83
C PRO A 116 4.46 5.58 13.35
N PRO A 117 3.33 4.84 13.44
CA PRO A 117 2.11 5.34 14.04
C PRO A 117 2.32 5.89 15.45
N ALA A 118 1.47 6.84 15.86
CA ALA A 118 1.50 7.32 17.21
C ALA A 118 1.16 6.19 18.22
N PRO A 119 1.65 6.27 19.47
CA PRO A 119 1.44 5.23 20.49
C PRO A 119 -0.02 4.79 20.66
N ALA A 120 -0.97 5.68 20.48
CA ALA A 120 -2.40 5.37 20.56
C ALA A 120 -2.88 4.29 19.57
N TYR A 121 -2.19 4.14 18.43
CA TYR A 121 -2.58 3.19 17.38
C TYR A 121 -1.90 1.82 17.48
N GLY A 122 -1.02 1.67 18.47
CA GLY A 122 -0.28 0.44 18.69
C GLY A 122 0.90 0.25 17.74
N PRO A 123 1.48 -0.95 17.76
CA PRO A 123 2.65 -1.30 16.95
C PRO A 123 2.36 -1.20 15.46
N GLY A 124 3.23 -0.52 14.73
CA GLY A 124 3.10 -0.36 13.30
C GLY A 124 4.41 -0.08 12.59
N LYS A 125 4.45 -0.35 11.29
CA LYS A 125 5.64 -0.22 10.45
C LYS A 125 6.10 1.24 10.33
N VAL A 126 7.40 1.43 10.17
CA VAL A 126 8.00 2.75 10.04
C VAL A 126 7.62 3.45 8.73
N GLY A 127 7.16 2.75 7.72
CA GLY A 127 6.59 3.35 6.51
C GLY A 127 5.40 4.25 6.83
N GLY A 128 4.63 3.90 7.85
CA GLY A 128 3.49 4.68 8.29
C GLY A 128 2.16 4.01 8.02
N MET A 129 1.11 4.81 8.00
CA MET A 129 -0.24 4.32 7.89
C MET A 129 -1.02 5.05 6.79
N LEU A 130 -1.83 4.29 6.06
CA LEU A 130 -2.90 4.79 5.21
C LEU A 130 -4.22 4.52 5.93
N ASN A 131 -4.85 5.55 6.46
CA ASN A 131 -6.08 5.44 7.21
C ASN A 131 -7.28 5.81 6.33
N PHE A 132 -8.13 4.84 6.05
CA PHE A 132 -9.35 4.99 5.27
C PHE A 132 -10.51 5.33 6.22
N LEU A 133 -11.17 6.44 5.96
CA LEU A 133 -12.35 6.87 6.71
C LEU A 133 -13.58 6.72 5.82
N PRO A 134 -14.60 5.95 6.22
CA PRO A 134 -15.82 5.78 5.45
C PRO A 134 -16.61 7.08 5.38
N LYS A 135 -17.48 7.20 4.40
CA LYS A 135 -18.50 8.24 4.35
C LYS A 135 -19.58 7.98 5.41
N THR A 136 -20.18 9.05 5.90
CA THR A 136 -21.27 9.02 6.88
C THR A 136 -22.39 9.93 6.42
N ALA A 137 -23.58 9.81 7.01
CA ALA A 137 -24.71 10.69 6.73
C ALA A 137 -24.58 12.04 7.47
N ARG A 138 -23.38 12.65 7.37
CA ARG A 138 -23.07 13.96 7.95
C ARG A 138 -22.52 14.91 6.88
N ASP A 139 -22.93 16.15 6.94
CA ASP A 139 -22.38 17.26 6.19
C ASP A 139 -21.86 18.32 7.14
N GLY A 140 -20.59 18.73 6.98
CA GLY A 140 -19.95 19.69 7.86
C GLY A 140 -19.88 19.27 9.35
N GLY A 141 -20.13 17.99 9.66
CA GLY A 141 -20.18 17.43 11.03
C GLY A 141 -21.60 17.29 11.59
N ALA A 142 -22.60 17.97 11.02
CA ALA A 142 -24.02 17.81 11.38
C ALA A 142 -24.65 16.66 10.59
N PHE A 143 -25.71 16.02 11.12
CA PHE A 143 -26.48 15.07 10.35
C PHE A 143 -27.21 15.75 9.18
N ILE A 144 -27.28 15.06 8.05
CA ILE A 144 -28.10 15.52 6.93
C ILE A 144 -29.59 15.58 7.35
N THR A 145 -30.30 16.56 6.85
CA THR A 145 -31.71 16.77 7.20
C THR A 145 -32.68 16.20 6.17
N ALA A 146 -32.18 15.86 4.98
CA ALA A 146 -32.94 15.26 3.89
C ALA A 146 -32.14 14.10 3.27
N PRO A 147 -32.82 13.10 2.70
CA PRO A 147 -32.16 12.05 1.93
C PRO A 147 -31.30 12.65 0.80
N ALA A 148 -30.10 12.08 0.60
CA ALA A 148 -29.22 12.42 -0.49
C ALA A 148 -28.73 11.13 -1.16
N ALA A 149 -28.81 11.06 -2.48
CA ALA A 149 -28.37 9.91 -3.23
C ALA A 149 -27.53 10.32 -4.45
N GLU A 150 -26.63 9.43 -4.84
CA GLU A 150 -25.82 9.62 -6.06
C GLU A 150 -25.61 8.27 -6.74
N VAL A 151 -25.76 8.23 -8.05
CA VAL A 151 -25.43 7.08 -8.89
C VAL A 151 -24.37 7.52 -9.88
N THR A 152 -23.32 6.70 -10.02
CA THR A 152 -22.20 6.93 -10.91
C THR A 152 -21.98 5.75 -11.85
N LEU A 153 -21.88 6.02 -13.14
CA LEU A 153 -21.54 5.02 -14.16
C LEU A 153 -20.24 5.43 -14.84
N THR A 154 -19.32 4.49 -14.98
CA THR A 154 -18.02 4.71 -15.63
C THR A 154 -17.76 3.65 -16.69
N GLY A 155 -17.44 4.11 -17.90
CA GLY A 155 -16.94 3.29 -19.00
C GLY A 155 -15.58 3.77 -19.47
N GLY A 156 -14.77 2.92 -20.12
CA GLY A 156 -13.45 3.35 -20.56
C GLY A 156 -12.64 2.33 -21.34
N SER A 157 -11.37 2.61 -21.49
CA SER A 157 -10.38 1.76 -22.14
C SER A 157 -10.43 0.34 -21.59
N TYR A 158 -10.12 -0.62 -22.43
CA TYR A 158 -10.05 -2.04 -22.08
C TYR A 158 -11.37 -2.57 -21.49
N GLN A 159 -12.50 -2.16 -22.08
CA GLN A 159 -13.84 -2.58 -21.67
C GLN A 159 -14.13 -2.30 -20.21
N ARG A 160 -13.57 -1.22 -19.65
CA ARG A 160 -13.86 -0.82 -18.30
C ARG A 160 -15.33 -0.53 -18.12
N ARG A 161 -15.93 -1.13 -17.10
CA ARG A 161 -17.32 -0.97 -16.68
C ARG A 161 -17.37 -0.94 -15.17
N ASN A 162 -17.76 0.20 -14.63
CA ASN A 162 -17.91 0.37 -13.19
C ASN A 162 -19.24 1.11 -12.96
N ALA A 163 -19.96 0.69 -11.93
CA ALA A 163 -21.17 1.34 -11.45
C ALA A 163 -21.10 1.45 -9.94
N SER A 164 -21.40 2.62 -9.40
CA SER A 164 -21.55 2.82 -7.96
C SER A 164 -22.81 3.60 -7.62
N ALA A 165 -23.33 3.35 -6.43
CA ALA A 165 -24.45 4.07 -5.85
C ALA A 165 -24.16 4.35 -4.38
N GLN A 166 -24.61 5.53 -3.92
CA GLN A 166 -24.52 5.92 -2.52
C GLN A 166 -25.80 6.62 -2.08
N VAL A 167 -26.19 6.38 -0.83
CA VAL A 167 -27.38 6.97 -0.22
C VAL A 167 -27.08 7.35 1.21
N GLY A 168 -27.34 8.61 1.55
CA GLY A 168 -27.38 9.11 2.91
C GLY A 168 -28.83 9.35 3.34
N LEU A 169 -29.22 8.84 4.47
CA LEU A 169 -30.56 8.98 5.04
C LEU A 169 -30.47 9.59 6.43
N PRO A 170 -31.24 10.67 6.74
CA PRO A 170 -31.44 11.09 8.11
C PRO A 170 -32.23 10.01 8.85
N ALA A 171 -31.83 9.67 10.06
CA ALA A 171 -32.53 8.70 10.91
C ALA A 171 -32.95 9.40 12.19
N ARG A 172 -34.27 9.45 12.44
CA ARG A 172 -34.86 9.95 13.69
C ARG A 172 -35.65 8.85 14.38
N LEU A 173 -35.22 8.48 15.57
CA LEU A 173 -35.90 7.49 16.40
C LEU A 173 -36.33 8.16 17.71
N GLY A 174 -37.56 8.73 17.72
CA GLY A 174 -38.01 9.52 18.84
C GLY A 174 -37.18 10.79 19.03
N ALA A 175 -36.52 10.91 20.17
CA ALA A 175 -35.63 12.03 20.49
C ALA A 175 -34.15 11.82 20.00
N LEU A 176 -33.87 10.70 19.34
CA LEU A 176 -32.53 10.38 18.84
C LEU A 176 -32.38 10.91 17.43
N ASP A 177 -31.32 11.73 17.22
CA ASP A 177 -30.90 12.18 15.90
C ASP A 177 -29.77 11.28 15.40
N GLY A 178 -29.84 10.91 14.12
CA GLY A 178 -28.87 10.02 13.52
C GLY A 178 -28.85 10.07 12.00
N GLY A 179 -28.03 9.23 11.41
CA GLY A 179 -27.94 9.06 9.99
C GLY A 179 -27.42 7.69 9.58
N ILE A 180 -27.87 7.23 8.45
CA ILE A 180 -27.42 5.99 7.80
C ILE A 180 -26.83 6.35 6.45
N TYR A 181 -25.65 5.83 6.16
CA TYR A 181 -25.01 5.96 4.87
C TYR A 181 -24.71 4.58 4.29
N VAL A 182 -25.05 4.37 3.02
CA VAL A 182 -24.78 3.13 2.29
C VAL A 182 -24.06 3.46 0.99
N TYR A 183 -23.03 2.70 0.69
CA TYR A 183 -22.29 2.74 -0.56
C TYR A 183 -22.20 1.35 -1.17
N GLY A 184 -22.36 1.25 -2.48
CA GLY A 184 -22.15 0.04 -3.25
C GLY A 184 -21.43 0.33 -4.56
N GLU A 185 -20.49 -0.54 -4.95
CA GLU A 185 -19.73 -0.45 -6.19
C GLU A 185 -19.55 -1.82 -6.82
N ILE A 186 -19.68 -1.89 -8.14
CA ILE A 186 -19.43 -3.09 -8.94
C ILE A 186 -18.55 -2.69 -10.12
N GLU A 187 -17.42 -3.38 -10.28
CA GLU A 187 -16.53 -3.27 -11.44
C GLU A 187 -16.44 -4.61 -12.19
N ARG A 188 -16.52 -4.54 -13.51
CA ARG A 188 -16.19 -5.62 -14.45
C ARG A 188 -15.41 -5.02 -15.60
N SER A 189 -14.12 -5.26 -15.62
CA SER A 189 -13.21 -4.58 -16.54
C SER A 189 -12.25 -5.58 -17.19
N GLY A 190 -11.73 -5.22 -18.33
CA GLY A 190 -10.45 -5.74 -18.79
C GLY A 190 -9.32 -4.96 -18.14
N SER A 191 -8.09 -5.29 -18.51
CA SER A 191 -6.88 -4.57 -18.07
C SER A 191 -6.08 -4.11 -19.28
N PHE A 192 -5.20 -3.14 -19.06
CA PHE A 192 -4.13 -2.86 -20.01
C PHE A 192 -3.34 -4.13 -20.33
N TYR A 193 -3.05 -4.96 -19.33
CA TYR A 193 -2.35 -6.22 -19.51
C TYR A 193 -3.28 -7.29 -20.04
N ARG A 194 -2.83 -8.02 -21.07
CA ARG A 194 -3.58 -9.12 -21.67
C ARG A 194 -3.75 -10.27 -20.67
N GLY A 195 -4.93 -10.88 -20.65
CA GLY A 195 -5.25 -12.02 -19.79
C GLY A 195 -5.66 -11.65 -18.36
N ILE A 196 -5.63 -10.36 -17.99
CA ILE A 196 -6.03 -9.88 -16.67
C ILE A 196 -7.41 -9.21 -16.76
N HIS A 197 -8.37 -9.67 -15.96
CA HIS A 197 -9.76 -9.24 -16.00
C HIS A 197 -10.32 -9.01 -14.60
N PRO A 198 -10.04 -7.84 -13.98
CA PRO A 198 -10.50 -7.54 -12.63
C PRO A 198 -12.04 -7.46 -12.55
N ARG A 199 -12.59 -8.09 -11.53
CA ARG A 199 -13.99 -8.01 -11.14
C ARG A 199 -14.04 -7.72 -9.66
N ARG A 200 -14.69 -6.63 -9.26
CA ARG A 200 -14.69 -6.14 -7.88
C ARG A 200 -16.11 -5.78 -7.45
N GLN A 201 -16.40 -6.02 -6.20
CA GLN A 201 -17.63 -5.62 -5.54
C GLN A 201 -17.25 -5.05 -4.17
N LEU A 202 -17.74 -3.87 -3.87
CA LEU A 202 -17.54 -3.18 -2.61
C LEU A 202 -18.91 -2.77 -2.06
N GLY A 203 -19.16 -3.06 -0.80
CA GLY A 203 -20.32 -2.57 -0.07
C GLY A 203 -19.87 -1.97 1.26
N GLU A 204 -20.39 -0.79 1.60
CA GLU A 204 -20.13 -0.13 2.88
C GLU A 204 -21.43 0.36 3.50
N ILE A 205 -21.48 0.32 4.82
CA ILE A 205 -22.56 0.91 5.62
C ILE A 205 -21.96 1.64 6.81
N SER A 206 -22.49 2.82 7.11
CA SER A 206 -22.19 3.58 8.33
C SER A 206 -23.50 4.04 8.97
N ILE A 207 -23.60 3.87 10.27
CA ILE A 207 -24.73 4.28 11.10
C ILE A 207 -24.16 5.11 12.25
N ASP A 208 -24.63 6.34 12.39
CA ASP A 208 -24.24 7.26 13.45
C ASP A 208 -25.49 7.75 14.16
N VAL A 209 -25.47 7.76 15.49
CA VAL A 209 -26.61 8.19 16.33
C VAL A 209 -26.12 9.02 17.50
N ASP A 210 -26.71 10.19 17.72
CA ASP A 210 -26.59 10.96 18.94
C ASP A 210 -27.71 10.52 19.89
N ALA A 211 -27.33 9.72 20.91
CA ALA A 211 -28.28 9.01 21.77
C ALA A 211 -28.72 9.82 23.01
N GLY A 212 -28.48 11.13 23.01
CA GLY A 212 -28.79 12.01 24.14
C GLY A 212 -27.80 11.88 25.31
N ASP A 213 -27.92 12.75 26.30
CA ASP A 213 -27.06 12.77 27.50
C ASP A 213 -25.54 12.70 27.19
N GLY A 214 -25.12 13.22 26.04
CA GLY A 214 -23.73 13.19 25.61
C GLY A 214 -23.24 11.81 25.12
N TRP A 215 -24.14 10.89 24.80
CA TRP A 215 -23.81 9.64 24.10
C TRP A 215 -23.85 9.80 22.60
N SER A 216 -22.78 9.37 21.93
CA SER A 216 -22.72 9.19 20.47
C SER A 216 -22.33 7.75 20.15
N LEU A 217 -23.09 7.10 19.27
CA LEU A 217 -22.87 5.74 18.85
C LEU A 217 -22.57 5.74 17.34
N ALA A 218 -21.60 4.96 16.93
CA ALA A 218 -21.30 4.74 15.53
C ALA A 218 -21.03 3.26 15.28
N ALA A 219 -21.62 2.70 14.22
CA ALA A 219 -21.36 1.33 13.81
C ALA A 219 -21.39 1.23 12.29
N GLY A 220 -20.70 0.24 11.74
CA GLY A 220 -20.70 0.02 10.31
C GLY A 220 -19.72 -1.04 9.87
N GLY A 221 -19.54 -1.11 8.56
CA GLY A 221 -18.61 -2.07 8.00
C GLY A 221 -18.47 -1.95 6.50
N MET A 222 -17.49 -2.67 6.01
CA MET A 222 -17.13 -2.79 4.61
C MET A 222 -16.97 -4.28 4.25
N VAL A 223 -17.57 -4.68 3.14
CA VAL A 223 -17.36 -5.99 2.53
C VAL A 223 -16.79 -5.78 1.13
N PHE A 224 -15.67 -6.41 0.84
CA PHE A 224 -15.04 -6.34 -0.46
C PHE A 224 -14.79 -7.74 -1.00
N HIS A 225 -15.19 -7.96 -2.25
CA HIS A 225 -14.92 -9.16 -3.01
C HIS A 225 -14.21 -8.80 -4.31
N SER A 226 -13.14 -9.50 -4.62
CA SER A 226 -12.43 -9.32 -5.87
C SER A 226 -12.04 -10.66 -6.49
N THR A 227 -12.14 -10.71 -7.82
CA THR A 227 -11.60 -11.80 -8.63
C THR A 227 -10.86 -11.23 -9.82
N GLY A 228 -9.80 -11.93 -10.27
CA GLY A 228 -9.04 -11.51 -11.44
C GLY A 228 -7.99 -10.42 -11.18
N ASP A 229 -7.72 -10.07 -9.93
CA ASP A 229 -6.52 -9.32 -9.55
C ASP A 229 -5.32 -10.30 -9.55
N VAL A 230 -4.96 -10.80 -10.73
CA VAL A 230 -3.90 -11.79 -10.90
C VAL A 230 -2.54 -11.13 -10.70
N GLN A 231 -1.72 -11.74 -9.87
CA GLN A 231 -0.32 -11.34 -9.71
C GLN A 231 0.50 -11.73 -10.93
N THR A 232 1.37 -10.83 -11.36
CA THR A 232 2.32 -11.07 -12.45
C THR A 232 3.64 -10.36 -12.17
N PRO A 233 4.79 -11.00 -12.43
CA PRO A 233 6.10 -10.32 -12.37
C PRO A 233 6.28 -9.34 -13.54
N GLY A 234 5.31 -9.23 -14.45
CA GLY A 234 5.43 -8.43 -15.66
C GLY A 234 6.24 -9.15 -16.74
N TRP A 235 7.37 -8.60 -17.13
CA TRP A 235 8.32 -9.20 -18.08
C TRP A 235 9.37 -10.03 -17.34
N ASN A 236 9.66 -11.19 -17.87
CA ASN A 236 10.81 -11.99 -17.50
C ASN A 236 12.01 -11.68 -18.43
N ARG A 237 13.15 -12.37 -18.24
CA ARG A 237 14.36 -12.27 -19.07
C ARG A 237 14.84 -10.84 -19.23
N LEU A 238 15.02 -10.15 -18.09
CA LEU A 238 15.37 -8.74 -18.07
C LEU A 238 16.75 -8.49 -18.69
N THR A 239 16.78 -7.63 -19.70
CA THR A 239 17.98 -7.07 -20.32
C THR A 239 17.81 -5.55 -20.45
N GLN A 240 18.89 -4.81 -20.59
CA GLN A 240 18.77 -3.37 -20.84
C GLN A 240 18.07 -3.08 -22.17
N ALA A 241 18.27 -3.92 -23.18
CA ALA A 241 17.59 -3.82 -24.47
C ALA A 241 16.07 -4.05 -24.36
N LEU A 242 15.64 -4.91 -23.43
CA LEU A 242 14.20 -5.08 -23.15
C LEU A 242 13.62 -3.82 -22.49
N ILE A 243 14.32 -3.25 -21.53
CA ILE A 243 13.85 -2.05 -20.82
C ILE A 243 13.80 -0.83 -21.74
N ASP A 244 14.83 -0.62 -22.55
CA ASP A 244 14.96 0.58 -23.39
C ASP A 244 14.18 0.49 -24.70
N HIS A 245 14.13 -0.71 -25.32
CA HIS A 245 13.64 -0.88 -26.67
C HIS A 245 12.61 -2.01 -26.83
N ARG A 246 12.23 -2.66 -25.74
CA ARG A 246 11.34 -3.83 -25.73
C ARG A 246 11.91 -5.03 -26.51
N THR A 247 13.23 -5.10 -26.68
CA THR A 247 13.90 -6.20 -27.34
C THR A 247 13.98 -7.40 -26.41
N TYR A 248 13.13 -8.38 -26.64
CA TYR A 248 12.95 -9.57 -25.82
C TYR A 248 13.74 -10.75 -26.37
N VAL A 249 14.39 -11.51 -25.48
CA VAL A 249 15.10 -12.74 -25.84
C VAL A 249 14.08 -13.88 -25.93
N THR A 250 13.91 -14.44 -27.14
CA THR A 250 13.04 -15.59 -27.38
C THR A 250 13.78 -16.90 -27.14
N GLY A 251 13.05 -18.00 -27.10
CA GLY A 251 13.57 -19.35 -27.00
C GLY A 251 12.95 -20.14 -25.85
N ARG A 252 13.11 -21.44 -25.90
CA ARG A 252 12.58 -22.40 -24.94
C ARG A 252 13.62 -23.44 -24.59
N ASN A 253 13.42 -24.07 -23.45
CA ASN A 253 14.20 -25.22 -23.04
C ASN A 253 13.53 -26.49 -23.52
N SER A 254 14.22 -27.27 -24.36
CA SER A 254 13.71 -28.53 -24.93
C SER A 254 13.56 -29.65 -23.90
N THR A 255 14.07 -29.50 -22.70
CA THR A 255 13.94 -30.52 -21.63
C THR A 255 12.68 -30.36 -20.79
N LEU A 256 11.93 -29.26 -20.97
CA LEU A 256 10.63 -29.05 -20.37
C LEU A 256 9.56 -29.58 -21.32
N VAL A 257 9.13 -30.81 -21.13
CA VAL A 257 8.20 -31.49 -22.01
C VAL A 257 7.03 -32.03 -21.21
N ASP A 258 5.82 -31.69 -21.63
CA ASP A 258 4.60 -32.35 -21.20
C ASP A 258 4.56 -33.74 -21.83
N ALA A 259 5.11 -34.75 -21.14
CA ALA A 259 5.32 -36.08 -21.67
C ALA A 259 4.05 -36.93 -21.68
N ASN A 260 3.13 -36.65 -20.77
CA ASN A 260 1.84 -37.33 -20.68
C ASN A 260 0.75 -36.67 -21.54
N HIS A 261 1.06 -35.48 -22.12
CA HIS A 261 0.15 -34.66 -22.94
C HIS A 261 -1.15 -34.21 -22.24
N ASP A 262 -1.10 -33.99 -20.96
CA ASP A 262 -2.27 -33.53 -20.20
C ASP A 262 -2.43 -31.99 -20.21
N GLY A 263 -1.52 -31.27 -20.83
CA GLY A 263 -1.52 -29.82 -20.98
C GLY A 263 -0.89 -29.10 -19.78
N ARG A 264 -0.13 -29.78 -18.93
CA ARG A 264 0.53 -29.27 -17.75
C ARG A 264 1.94 -29.80 -17.62
N LEU A 265 2.73 -29.17 -16.75
CA LEU A 265 4.07 -29.64 -16.40
C LEU A 265 4.04 -30.19 -14.96
N GLU A 266 4.33 -31.46 -14.81
CA GLU A 266 4.41 -32.14 -13.51
C GLU A 266 5.85 -32.21 -12.97
N PRO A 267 6.05 -32.34 -11.66
CA PRO A 267 7.38 -32.50 -11.08
C PRO A 267 8.19 -33.66 -11.66
N GLY A 268 7.52 -34.76 -12.04
CA GLY A 268 8.17 -35.91 -12.69
C GLY A 268 8.65 -35.69 -14.11
N GLU A 269 8.14 -34.67 -14.78
CA GLU A 269 8.50 -34.26 -16.15
C GLU A 269 9.64 -33.26 -16.17
N VAL A 270 10.05 -32.80 -15.00
CA VAL A 270 11.19 -31.92 -14.80
C VAL A 270 12.33 -32.75 -14.19
N ARG A 271 13.54 -32.53 -14.64
CA ARG A 271 14.72 -33.28 -14.13
C ARG A 271 14.86 -33.24 -12.63
N PRO A 272 15.48 -34.26 -12.00
CA PRO A 272 15.76 -34.27 -10.58
C PRO A 272 16.43 -32.99 -10.11
N GLY A 273 15.90 -32.38 -9.03
CA GLY A 273 16.35 -31.09 -8.51
C GLY A 273 15.55 -29.89 -9.01
N GLY A 274 14.53 -30.10 -9.85
CA GLY A 274 13.60 -29.05 -10.30
C GLY A 274 14.26 -27.93 -11.08
N ILE A 275 13.49 -26.86 -11.32
CA ILE A 275 13.94 -25.61 -11.95
C ILE A 275 14.44 -24.62 -10.88
N TYR A 276 14.49 -24.98 -9.63
CA TYR A 276 14.87 -24.16 -8.51
C TYR A 276 16.24 -24.53 -7.94
N PRO A 277 17.37 -24.11 -8.59
CA PRO A 277 18.67 -24.45 -8.09
C PRO A 277 19.08 -23.49 -6.97
N PHE A 278 19.14 -23.98 -5.78
CA PHE A 278 19.88 -23.32 -4.69
C PHE A 278 21.39 -23.57 -4.85
N SER A 279 21.98 -23.03 -5.91
CA SER A 279 23.39 -23.27 -6.18
C SER A 279 24.15 -21.96 -6.39
N THR A 280 25.18 -21.75 -5.57
CA THR A 280 26.10 -20.63 -5.74
C THR A 280 26.90 -20.72 -7.05
N SER A 281 26.98 -21.90 -7.68
CA SER A 281 27.72 -22.07 -8.91
C SER A 281 27.14 -21.28 -10.08
N LEU A 282 25.82 -21.09 -10.12
CA LEU A 282 25.14 -20.33 -11.18
C LEU A 282 25.38 -18.82 -11.08
N VAL A 283 25.71 -18.30 -9.91
CA VAL A 283 26.01 -16.86 -9.71
C VAL A 283 27.49 -16.53 -9.76
N ARG A 284 28.38 -17.53 -9.76
CA ARG A 284 29.83 -17.32 -9.81
C ARG A 284 30.30 -16.38 -10.93
N PRO A 285 29.75 -16.45 -12.16
CA PRO A 285 30.17 -15.53 -13.23
C PRO A 285 29.98 -14.05 -12.89
N TYR A 286 28.98 -13.69 -12.11
CA TYR A 286 28.76 -12.31 -11.65
C TYR A 286 29.83 -11.82 -10.66
N PHE A 287 30.54 -12.74 -10.01
CA PHE A 287 31.57 -12.48 -9.02
C PHE A 287 32.97 -12.89 -9.49
N GLY A 288 33.17 -13.00 -10.80
CA GLY A 288 34.46 -13.32 -11.41
C GLY A 288 34.81 -14.81 -11.42
N GLY A 289 33.86 -15.72 -11.14
CA GLY A 289 34.06 -17.14 -11.29
C GLY A 289 33.88 -17.61 -12.75
N PRO A 290 34.29 -18.85 -13.07
CA PRO A 290 34.13 -19.40 -14.40
C PRO A 290 32.64 -19.52 -14.77
N PRO A 291 32.30 -19.33 -16.05
CA PRO A 291 30.92 -19.54 -16.52
C PRO A 291 30.51 -20.99 -16.33
N THR A 292 29.28 -21.19 -15.89
CA THR A 292 28.66 -22.50 -15.74
C THR A 292 27.32 -22.51 -16.46
N THR A 293 27.06 -23.57 -17.20
CA THR A 293 25.78 -23.79 -17.88
C THR A 293 25.00 -24.86 -17.11
N ASP A 294 23.73 -24.59 -16.83
CA ASP A 294 22.82 -25.59 -16.25
C ASP A 294 21.80 -25.98 -17.32
N PRO A 295 21.77 -27.27 -17.74
CA PRO A 295 20.89 -27.71 -18.82
C PRO A 295 19.38 -27.48 -18.53
N ARG A 296 19.01 -27.32 -17.27
CA ARG A 296 17.62 -27.02 -16.86
C ARG A 296 17.14 -25.64 -17.31
N PHE A 297 18.06 -24.71 -17.58
CA PHE A 297 17.77 -23.33 -17.97
C PHE A 297 18.22 -22.97 -19.36
N VAL A 298 18.92 -23.87 -20.06
CA VAL A 298 19.41 -23.60 -21.41
C VAL A 298 18.25 -23.38 -22.36
N LEU A 299 18.27 -22.23 -23.03
CA LEU A 299 17.37 -21.95 -24.14
C LEU A 299 18.02 -22.52 -25.42
N ASP A 300 17.46 -23.57 -25.95
CA ASP A 300 18.04 -24.33 -27.07
C ASP A 300 17.11 -24.40 -28.30
N THR A 301 15.86 -23.98 -28.15
CA THR A 301 14.86 -24.02 -29.23
C THR A 301 14.30 -22.62 -29.48
N GLY A 302 14.32 -22.17 -30.75
CA GLY A 302 13.74 -20.89 -31.16
C GLY A 302 14.48 -19.67 -30.63
N LEU A 303 15.78 -19.77 -30.34
CA LEU A 303 16.62 -18.65 -29.90
C LEU A 303 16.61 -17.51 -30.91
N GLY A 304 16.41 -16.30 -30.40
CA GLY A 304 16.39 -15.06 -31.17
C GLY A 304 15.96 -13.87 -30.33
N THR A 305 15.52 -12.85 -31.01
CA THR A 305 14.96 -11.66 -30.38
C THR A 305 13.71 -11.19 -31.10
N THR A 306 12.80 -10.57 -30.37
CA THR A 306 11.60 -9.92 -30.93
C THR A 306 11.26 -8.66 -30.16
N THR A 307 10.42 -7.79 -30.73
CA THR A 307 9.88 -6.64 -30.02
C THR A 307 8.64 -7.07 -29.25
N LEU A 308 8.71 -7.04 -27.93
CA LEU A 308 7.60 -7.43 -27.06
C LEU A 308 6.52 -6.33 -27.00
N ASP A 309 5.26 -6.72 -27.14
CA ASP A 309 4.14 -5.82 -26.89
C ASP A 309 4.08 -5.47 -25.39
N ARG A 310 4.02 -4.19 -25.05
CA ARG A 310 3.98 -3.71 -23.67
C ARG A 310 2.76 -4.18 -22.86
N ARG A 311 1.73 -4.69 -23.52
CA ARG A 311 0.55 -5.28 -22.89
C ARG A 311 0.73 -6.75 -22.54
N THR A 312 1.77 -7.40 -23.07
CA THR A 312 2.10 -8.79 -22.78
C THR A 312 2.85 -8.86 -21.46
N VAL A 313 2.38 -9.70 -20.55
CA VAL A 313 3.00 -9.95 -19.24
C VAL A 313 2.95 -11.44 -18.94
N PHE A 314 3.72 -11.88 -17.98
CA PHE A 314 3.71 -13.26 -17.52
C PHE A 314 2.39 -13.54 -16.77
N ALA A 315 1.40 -14.00 -17.48
CA ALA A 315 0.11 -14.46 -16.96
C ALA A 315 -0.41 -15.62 -17.83
N SER A 316 -1.04 -16.60 -17.20
CA SER A 316 -1.62 -17.76 -17.84
C SER A 316 -3.16 -17.70 -17.76
N PRO A 317 -3.88 -18.33 -18.71
CA PRO A 317 -5.35 -18.41 -18.64
C PRO A 317 -5.91 -19.10 -17.40
N ILE A 318 -5.09 -19.93 -16.73
CA ILE A 318 -5.51 -20.62 -15.49
C ILE A 318 -5.18 -19.82 -14.23
N ASP A 319 -4.44 -18.73 -14.34
CA ASP A 319 -4.12 -17.88 -13.19
C ASP A 319 -5.38 -17.22 -12.65
N PHE A 320 -5.54 -17.25 -11.34
CA PHE A 320 -6.66 -16.60 -10.67
C PHE A 320 -6.27 -16.05 -9.30
N SER A 321 -7.06 -15.11 -8.85
CA SER A 321 -7.08 -14.65 -7.45
C SER A 321 -8.53 -14.41 -7.06
N ARG A 322 -8.93 -14.90 -5.89
CA ARG A 322 -10.26 -14.70 -5.29
C ARG A 322 -10.09 -14.20 -3.89
N THR A 323 -10.58 -13.02 -3.61
CA THR A 323 -10.42 -12.37 -2.30
C THR A 323 -11.77 -11.98 -1.73
N TRP A 324 -11.95 -12.24 -0.43
CA TRP A 324 -13.01 -11.68 0.41
C TRP A 324 -12.38 -10.97 1.60
N THR A 325 -12.79 -9.73 1.83
CA THR A 325 -12.49 -9.03 3.08
C THR A 325 -13.77 -8.53 3.73
N GLN A 326 -13.79 -8.57 5.05
CA GLN A 326 -14.91 -8.09 5.87
C GLN A 326 -14.34 -7.27 7.01
N THR A 327 -14.72 -6.01 7.08
CA THR A 327 -14.27 -5.07 8.10
C THR A 327 -15.48 -4.50 8.81
N TYR A 328 -15.55 -4.60 10.14
CA TYR A 328 -16.64 -4.07 10.95
C TYR A 328 -16.12 -3.24 12.10
N TYR A 329 -16.91 -2.27 12.53
CA TYR A 329 -16.60 -1.43 13.68
C TYR A 329 -17.84 -1.06 14.47
N ALA A 330 -17.62 -0.77 15.76
CA ALA A 330 -18.63 -0.18 16.64
C ALA A 330 -17.94 0.71 17.66
N ASP A 331 -18.38 1.95 17.77
CA ASP A 331 -17.86 2.95 18.69
C ASP A 331 -18.99 3.46 19.59
N ALA A 332 -18.70 3.64 20.87
CA ALA A 332 -19.55 4.33 21.82
C ALA A 332 -18.73 5.43 22.50
N VAL A 333 -19.19 6.67 22.41
CA VAL A 333 -18.52 7.83 23.03
C VAL A 333 -19.49 8.45 24.04
N LYS A 334 -19.04 8.61 25.26
CA LYS A 334 -19.71 9.39 26.30
C LYS A 334 -18.97 10.70 26.54
N ASP A 335 -19.53 11.80 26.12
CA ASP A 335 -19.12 13.13 26.56
C ASP A 335 -19.65 13.37 28.00
N ARG A 336 -18.74 13.71 28.91
CA ARG A 336 -19.06 13.97 30.32
C ARG A 336 -19.09 15.45 30.66
N GLY A 337 -19.01 16.29 29.64
CA GLY A 337 -18.85 17.73 29.82
C GLY A 337 -17.46 18.11 30.33
N GLY A 338 -17.15 19.40 30.37
CA GLY A 338 -15.86 19.90 30.84
C GLY A 338 -14.66 19.37 30.04
N LYS A 339 -14.87 19.04 28.77
CA LYS A 339 -13.88 18.47 27.86
C LYS A 339 -13.35 17.08 28.29
N ARG A 340 -14.22 16.27 28.91
CA ARG A 340 -13.94 14.90 29.30
C ARG A 340 -14.79 13.96 28.49
N SER A 341 -14.18 12.90 27.95
CA SER A 341 -14.93 11.88 27.22
C SER A 341 -14.37 10.48 27.47
N LEU A 342 -15.26 9.51 27.43
CA LEU A 342 -14.92 8.09 27.45
C LEU A 342 -15.32 7.49 26.10
N LYS A 343 -14.39 6.83 25.41
CA LYS A 343 -14.60 6.20 24.11
C LYS A 343 -14.29 4.72 24.20
N LEU A 344 -15.27 3.89 23.90
CA LEU A 344 -15.12 2.45 23.69
C LEU A 344 -15.24 2.16 22.20
N GLN A 345 -14.30 1.41 21.66
CA GLN A 345 -14.25 1.06 20.23
C GLN A 345 -14.02 -0.43 20.04
N GLY A 346 -14.77 -1.02 19.13
CA GLY A 346 -14.60 -2.39 18.67
C GLY A 346 -14.31 -2.42 17.17
N PHE A 347 -13.42 -3.29 16.77
CA PHE A 347 -13.01 -3.49 15.40
C PHE A 347 -12.85 -4.98 15.09
N PHE A 348 -13.25 -5.39 13.89
CA PHE A 348 -13.07 -6.74 13.37
C PHE A 348 -12.66 -6.65 11.90
N ASP A 349 -11.67 -7.47 11.49
CA ASP A 349 -11.26 -7.58 10.08
C ASP A 349 -10.99 -9.06 9.76
N ARG A 350 -11.45 -9.50 8.58
CA ARG A 350 -11.25 -10.86 8.07
C ARG A 350 -10.77 -10.80 6.62
N LEU A 351 -9.85 -11.71 6.29
CA LEU A 351 -9.33 -11.96 4.95
C LEU A 351 -9.48 -13.43 4.62
N SER A 352 -10.02 -13.72 3.43
CA SER A 352 -9.92 -15.01 2.75
C SER A 352 -9.37 -14.74 1.35
N ASN A 353 -8.30 -15.41 0.95
CA ASN A 353 -7.71 -15.29 -0.37
C ASN A 353 -7.25 -16.64 -0.88
N GLN A 354 -7.70 -16.99 -2.06
CA GLN A 354 -7.20 -18.12 -2.82
C GLN A 354 -6.62 -17.62 -4.13
N ARG A 355 -5.41 -18.04 -4.46
CA ARG A 355 -4.78 -17.68 -5.72
C ARG A 355 -3.96 -18.82 -6.29
N TYR A 356 -3.91 -18.85 -7.59
CA TYR A 356 -2.95 -19.62 -8.36
C TYR A 356 -2.25 -18.69 -9.33
N VAL A 357 -0.93 -18.76 -9.35
CA VAL A 357 -0.10 -18.03 -10.31
C VAL A 357 0.91 -18.99 -10.90
N SER A 358 0.87 -19.11 -12.21
CA SER A 358 1.65 -20.11 -12.97
C SER A 358 3.15 -19.87 -12.92
N TYR A 359 3.61 -18.68 -12.52
CA TYR A 359 5.03 -18.45 -12.29
C TYR A 359 5.54 -19.00 -10.94
N GLY A 360 4.63 -19.46 -10.03
CA GLY A 360 5.07 -20.35 -8.98
C GLY A 360 4.59 -20.14 -7.55
N PHE A 361 3.52 -19.41 -7.25
CA PHE A 361 3.10 -19.19 -5.85
C PHE A 361 1.60 -19.40 -5.63
N PRO A 362 1.07 -20.65 -5.78
CA PRO A 362 -0.29 -20.91 -5.33
C PRO A 362 -0.39 -20.69 -3.82
N ALA A 363 -1.49 -20.09 -3.38
CA ALA A 363 -1.70 -19.76 -1.99
C ALA A 363 -3.17 -19.83 -1.57
N ASP A 364 -3.40 -20.17 -0.30
CA ASP A 364 -4.69 -20.17 0.36
C ASP A 364 -4.53 -19.54 1.75
N TYR A 365 -5.11 -18.35 1.95
CA TYR A 365 -4.99 -17.54 3.15
C TYR A 365 -6.35 -17.38 3.82
N GLU A 366 -6.43 -17.72 5.09
CA GLU A 366 -7.57 -17.44 5.96
C GLU A 366 -7.07 -16.76 7.23
N ALA A 367 -7.58 -15.57 7.51
CA ALA A 367 -7.18 -14.82 8.69
C ALA A 367 -8.30 -13.94 9.22
N TRP A 368 -8.29 -13.71 10.53
CA TRP A 368 -9.15 -12.72 11.18
C TRP A 368 -8.42 -12.04 12.35
N THR A 369 -8.86 -10.85 12.65
CA THR A 369 -8.39 -10.08 13.79
C THR A 369 -9.53 -9.29 14.40
N TYR A 370 -9.51 -9.09 15.72
CA TYR A 370 -10.34 -8.10 16.39
C TYR A 370 -9.50 -7.25 17.34
N GLU A 371 -9.97 -6.04 17.58
CA GLU A 371 -9.38 -5.12 18.55
C GLU A 371 -10.47 -4.42 19.35
N LEU A 372 -10.28 -4.36 20.66
CA LEU A 372 -11.06 -3.54 21.58
C LEU A 372 -10.17 -2.44 22.14
N ARG A 373 -10.66 -1.21 22.17
CA ARG A 373 -9.91 -0.05 22.68
C ARG A 373 -10.80 0.79 23.57
N LEU A 374 -10.31 1.10 24.77
CA LEU A 374 -10.94 2.02 25.69
C LEU A 374 -10.04 3.23 25.88
N THR A 375 -10.57 4.43 25.70
CA THR A 375 -9.83 5.69 25.82
C THR A 375 -10.61 6.67 26.69
N TYR A 376 -9.94 7.27 27.66
CA TYR A 376 -10.47 8.37 28.47
C TYR A 376 -9.70 9.64 28.15
N SER A 377 -10.38 10.65 27.65
CA SER A 377 -9.81 11.96 27.29
C SER A 377 -10.21 13.01 28.31
N PHE A 378 -9.29 13.94 28.61
CA PHE A 378 -9.50 15.02 29.57
C PHE A 378 -8.55 16.19 29.26
N ASP A 379 -9.01 17.40 29.62
CA ASP A 379 -8.19 18.60 29.56
C ASP A 379 -7.73 18.97 30.96
N ILE A 380 -6.50 19.49 31.05
CA ILE A 380 -5.88 20.01 32.29
C ILE A 380 -5.51 21.47 32.05
N ALA A 381 -5.93 22.35 32.93
CA ALA A 381 -5.41 23.73 33.03
C ALA A 381 -4.35 23.73 34.13
N ALA A 382 -3.09 23.98 33.77
CA ALA A 382 -1.96 23.91 34.70
C ALA A 382 -1.42 25.32 35.04
N GLY A 383 -2.31 26.28 35.28
CA GLY A 383 -1.99 27.69 35.60
C GLY A 383 -2.08 28.62 34.39
N ASP A 384 -1.63 29.87 34.59
CA ASP A 384 -1.71 30.92 33.58
C ASP A 384 -0.83 30.59 32.36
N GLY A 385 -1.47 30.38 31.21
CA GLY A 385 -0.78 30.16 29.92
C GLY A 385 -0.34 28.72 29.62
N VAL A 386 -0.65 27.75 30.51
CA VAL A 386 -0.37 26.33 30.22
C VAL A 386 -1.66 25.51 30.23
N SER A 387 -1.93 24.81 29.13
CA SER A 387 -3.06 23.89 29.06
C SER A 387 -2.61 22.57 28.38
N ALA A 388 -3.19 21.47 28.82
CA ALA A 388 -2.92 20.16 28.23
C ALA A 388 -4.21 19.46 27.88
N ARG A 389 -4.27 18.89 26.68
CA ARG A 389 -5.28 17.92 26.28
C ARG A 389 -4.65 16.54 26.31
N SER A 390 -5.20 15.66 27.11
CA SER A 390 -4.62 14.35 27.36
C SER A 390 -5.63 13.24 27.15
N PHE A 391 -5.13 12.06 26.84
CA PHE A 391 -5.91 10.84 26.96
C PHE A 391 -5.03 9.70 27.46
N VAL A 392 -5.67 8.77 28.13
CA VAL A 392 -5.11 7.48 28.55
C VAL A 392 -6.01 6.35 28.05
N GLY A 393 -5.44 5.21 27.78
CA GLY A 393 -6.26 4.12 27.26
C GLY A 393 -5.59 2.76 27.35
N THR A 394 -6.38 1.76 27.04
CA THR A 394 -5.96 0.37 26.89
C THR A 394 -6.53 -0.23 25.62
N SER A 395 -5.83 -1.17 25.06
CA SER A 395 -6.30 -1.93 23.90
C SER A 395 -5.94 -3.40 24.05
N TYR A 396 -6.79 -4.25 23.46
CA TYR A 396 -6.52 -5.67 23.30
C TYR A 396 -6.84 -6.07 21.87
N ARG A 397 -5.83 -6.61 21.18
CA ARG A 397 -5.93 -7.13 19.82
C ARG A 397 -5.63 -8.61 19.81
N ARG A 398 -6.40 -9.38 19.05
CA ARG A 398 -6.16 -10.81 18.80
C ARG A 398 -6.24 -11.08 17.31
N TYR A 399 -5.35 -11.95 16.87
CA TYR A 399 -5.26 -12.44 15.50
C TYR A 399 -5.22 -13.98 15.52
N ALA A 400 -5.83 -14.58 14.50
CA ALA A 400 -5.60 -15.98 14.14
C ALA A 400 -5.66 -16.11 12.62
N GLY A 401 -4.77 -16.93 12.07
CA GLY A 401 -4.72 -17.17 10.63
C GLY A 401 -4.01 -18.46 10.27
N GLN A 402 -4.31 -18.92 9.07
CA GLN A 402 -3.64 -19.99 8.37
C GLN A 402 -3.17 -19.46 7.01
N LYS A 403 -1.90 -19.68 6.73
CA LYS A 403 -1.28 -19.38 5.45
C LYS A 403 -0.76 -20.67 4.84
N LYS A 404 -1.34 -21.07 3.73
CA LYS A 404 -0.83 -22.17 2.91
C LYS A 404 -0.22 -21.60 1.65
N GLU A 405 0.95 -22.08 1.29
CA GLU A 405 1.70 -21.62 0.12
C GLU A 405 2.54 -22.75 -0.44
N SER A 406 2.73 -22.75 -1.73
CA SER A 406 3.60 -23.71 -2.37
C SER A 406 4.50 -23.02 -3.39
N PHE A 407 5.67 -23.60 -3.60
CA PHE A 407 6.63 -23.21 -4.61
C PHE A 407 6.70 -24.27 -5.73
N ASN A 408 5.68 -25.13 -5.83
CA ASN A 408 5.57 -26.20 -6.80
C ASN A 408 6.82 -27.11 -6.81
N SER A 409 7.29 -27.50 -5.62
CA SER A 409 8.45 -28.41 -5.46
C SER A 409 9.68 -27.99 -6.27
N GLY A 410 9.88 -26.69 -6.42
CA GLY A 410 11.03 -26.11 -7.14
C GLY A 410 10.81 -25.90 -8.64
N LEU A 411 9.60 -26.06 -9.16
CA LEU A 411 9.28 -25.75 -10.55
C LEU A 411 9.21 -24.25 -10.87
N ILE A 412 9.54 -23.40 -9.88
CA ILE A 412 9.53 -21.96 -10.06
C ILE A 412 10.68 -21.54 -10.95
N SER A 413 10.36 -21.04 -12.14
CA SER A 413 11.30 -20.31 -12.97
C SER A 413 10.56 -19.32 -13.84
N LEU A 414 10.90 -18.06 -13.73
CA LEU A 414 10.38 -17.03 -14.63
C LEU A 414 10.90 -17.18 -16.05
N ASP A 415 12.03 -17.88 -16.21
CA ASP A 415 12.65 -18.05 -17.51
C ASP A 415 11.98 -19.08 -18.40
N ARG A 416 11.29 -20.10 -17.82
CA ARG A 416 10.71 -21.21 -18.56
C ARG A 416 9.73 -20.79 -19.67
N ARG A 417 9.11 -19.63 -19.55
CA ARG A 417 8.12 -19.12 -20.50
C ARG A 417 8.72 -18.11 -21.48
N ASP A 418 8.48 -18.35 -22.76
CA ASP A 418 8.69 -17.38 -23.82
C ASP A 418 7.42 -16.54 -24.03
N LEU A 419 7.43 -15.29 -23.55
CA LEU A 419 6.28 -14.40 -23.64
C LEU A 419 5.87 -14.02 -25.05
N ALA A 420 6.76 -14.19 -26.04
CA ALA A 420 6.48 -13.86 -27.43
C ALA A 420 5.52 -14.86 -28.08
N PHE A 421 5.50 -16.11 -27.61
CA PHE A 421 4.67 -17.18 -28.18
C PHE A 421 3.34 -17.41 -27.44
N GLY A 422 3.10 -16.70 -26.33
CA GLY A 422 1.93 -16.95 -25.48
C GLY A 422 2.06 -18.21 -24.61
N PRO A 423 1.00 -18.59 -23.89
CA PRO A 423 1.01 -19.76 -23.02
C PRO A 423 1.16 -21.06 -23.81
N THR A 424 1.98 -21.97 -23.29
CA THR A 424 2.14 -23.34 -23.78
C THR A 424 1.92 -24.32 -22.63
N PRO A 425 1.75 -25.63 -22.87
CA PRO A 425 1.62 -26.61 -21.79
C PRO A 425 2.73 -26.50 -20.75
N THR A 426 3.98 -26.29 -21.17
CA THR A 426 5.13 -26.14 -20.25
C THR A 426 5.11 -24.86 -19.41
N ASP A 427 4.21 -23.93 -19.67
CA ASP A 427 3.99 -22.74 -18.85
C ASP A 427 2.99 -22.99 -17.71
N ILE A 428 2.24 -24.08 -17.79
CA ILE A 428 1.21 -24.45 -16.84
C ILE A 428 1.78 -25.50 -15.91
N ILE A 429 2.09 -25.11 -14.70
CA ILE A 429 2.51 -26.04 -13.65
C ILE A 429 1.25 -26.65 -13.04
N ASP A 430 1.24 -27.96 -12.81
CA ASP A 430 0.12 -28.58 -12.12
C ASP A 430 -0.06 -27.95 -10.72
N ALA A 431 -1.31 -27.62 -10.41
CA ALA A 431 -1.70 -27.06 -9.12
C ALA A 431 -2.50 -28.14 -8.35
N PRO A 432 -1.85 -29.14 -7.81
CA PRO A 432 -2.53 -30.25 -7.15
C PRO A 432 -3.38 -29.83 -5.95
N PHE A 433 -3.19 -28.61 -5.45
CA PHE A 433 -3.76 -28.11 -4.22
C PHE A 433 -5.23 -27.76 -4.31
N PHE A 434 -5.73 -27.38 -5.47
CA PHE A 434 -7.11 -26.90 -5.59
C PHE A 434 -8.08 -27.93 -6.15
N ASN A 435 -7.63 -28.90 -6.98
CA ASN A 435 -8.53 -29.82 -7.66
C ASN A 435 -7.95 -31.20 -8.01
N SER A 436 -6.76 -31.59 -7.56
CA SER A 436 -6.19 -32.88 -7.96
C SER A 436 -6.58 -34.02 -7.03
N PRO A 437 -7.15 -35.12 -7.53
CA PRO A 437 -7.31 -36.36 -6.78
C PRO A 437 -5.93 -36.95 -6.47
N GLY A 438 -5.52 -36.95 -5.23
CA GLY A 438 -4.21 -37.43 -4.79
C GLY A 438 -3.18 -36.32 -4.60
N GLY A 439 -3.64 -35.07 -4.45
CA GLY A 439 -2.85 -33.87 -4.34
C GLY A 439 -1.69 -33.95 -3.37
N VAL A 440 -0.55 -33.49 -3.83
CA VAL A 440 0.60 -33.16 -3.00
C VAL A 440 0.12 -32.10 -2.00
N GLY A 441 0.36 -32.28 -0.71
CA GLY A 441 -0.01 -31.29 0.31
C GLY A 441 0.72 -29.97 0.10
N TRP A 442 0.27 -28.91 0.75
CA TRP A 442 0.93 -27.61 0.73
C TRP A 442 2.37 -27.69 1.24
N GLU A 443 3.32 -27.08 0.53
CA GLU A 443 4.74 -27.06 0.94
C GLU A 443 4.92 -26.35 2.28
N THR A 444 4.18 -25.25 2.51
CA THR A 444 4.06 -24.60 3.81
C THR A 444 2.60 -24.52 4.24
N ASP A 445 2.30 -24.77 5.51
CA ASP A 445 1.00 -24.59 6.16
C ASP A 445 1.22 -23.97 7.54
N ILE A 446 1.37 -22.66 7.56
CA ILE A 446 1.65 -21.88 8.77
C ILE A 446 0.34 -21.54 9.45
N ARG A 447 0.15 -22.04 10.67
CA ARG A 447 -0.93 -21.66 11.58
C ARG A 447 -0.38 -20.78 12.67
N SER A 448 -0.81 -19.53 12.73
CA SER A 448 -0.35 -18.59 13.74
C SER A 448 -1.50 -17.91 14.47
N ARG A 449 -1.27 -17.65 15.75
CA ARG A 449 -2.16 -16.90 16.64
C ARG A 449 -1.31 -15.96 17.46
N TRP A 450 -1.77 -14.73 17.60
CA TRP A 450 -1.10 -13.79 18.48
C TRP A 450 -2.10 -12.83 19.12
N SER A 451 -1.70 -12.29 20.25
CA SER A 451 -2.41 -11.23 20.94
C SER A 451 -1.46 -10.12 21.34
N ASP A 452 -1.99 -8.92 21.41
CA ASP A 452 -1.33 -7.70 21.85
C ASP A 452 -2.24 -7.00 22.87
N ALA A 453 -1.75 -6.86 24.10
CA ALA A 453 -2.39 -6.09 25.15
C ALA A 453 -1.55 -4.86 25.44
N GLY A 454 -2.12 -3.67 25.25
CA GLY A 454 -1.41 -2.41 25.35
C GLY A 454 -2.07 -1.42 26.29
N VAL A 455 -1.24 -0.64 26.98
CA VAL A 455 -1.66 0.56 27.74
C VAL A 455 -0.92 1.76 27.17
N PHE A 456 -1.62 2.89 26.99
CA PHE A 456 -1.06 4.05 26.33
C PHE A 456 -1.57 5.35 26.93
N ALA A 457 -0.76 6.40 26.75
CA ALA A 457 -1.11 7.78 27.09
C ALA A 457 -0.54 8.73 26.05
N THR A 458 -1.26 9.81 25.78
CA THR A 458 -0.77 10.92 24.95
C THR A 458 -1.24 12.23 25.57
N THR A 459 -0.38 13.24 25.54
CA THR A 459 -0.71 14.59 25.99
C THR A 459 -0.23 15.61 24.96
N ASP A 460 -1.05 16.60 24.69
CA ASP A 460 -0.79 17.79 23.87
C ASP A 460 -0.77 19.00 24.80
N VAL A 461 0.41 19.53 25.06
CA VAL A 461 0.64 20.64 25.98
C VAL A 461 0.85 21.92 25.19
N ALA A 462 -0.03 22.87 25.35
CA ALA A 462 0.14 24.24 24.84
C ALA A 462 0.76 25.13 25.96
N VAL A 463 1.89 25.76 25.66
CA VAL A 463 2.59 26.72 26.53
C VAL A 463 2.52 28.10 25.90
N GLY A 464 1.70 28.95 26.46
CA GLY A 464 1.33 30.20 25.84
C GLY A 464 0.66 30.01 24.48
N PRO A 465 0.64 31.03 23.60
CA PRO A 465 -0.01 30.96 22.31
C PRO A 465 0.86 30.33 21.20
N ARG A 466 2.12 30.03 21.48
CA ARG A 466 3.11 29.71 20.41
C ARG A 466 3.73 28.35 20.52
N LEU A 467 4.00 27.82 21.73
CA LEU A 467 4.68 26.54 21.88
C LEU A 467 3.67 25.42 22.11
N ASN A 468 3.83 24.36 21.34
CA ASN A 468 3.04 23.14 21.45
C ASN A 468 3.95 21.92 21.57
N LEU A 469 3.72 21.07 22.56
CA LEU A 469 4.46 19.84 22.81
C LEU A 469 3.48 18.66 22.77
N VAL A 470 3.78 17.65 21.99
CA VAL A 470 2.99 16.40 21.97
C VAL A 470 3.87 15.25 22.44
N LEU A 471 3.47 14.62 23.54
CA LEU A 471 4.17 13.49 24.14
C LEU A 471 3.26 12.27 24.15
N GLY A 472 3.77 11.11 23.74
CA GLY A 472 3.02 9.86 23.75
C GLY A 472 3.89 8.70 24.19
N GLY A 473 3.29 7.76 24.92
CA GLY A 473 3.94 6.53 25.36
C GLY A 473 2.97 5.35 25.36
N ARG A 474 3.51 4.15 25.13
CA ARG A 474 2.74 2.90 25.14
C ARG A 474 3.63 1.74 25.54
N TYR A 475 3.07 0.83 26.32
CA TYR A 475 3.64 -0.48 26.59
C TYR A 475 2.71 -1.56 26.05
N ASP A 476 3.28 -2.48 25.29
CA ASP A 476 2.60 -3.63 24.70
C ASP A 476 3.17 -4.94 25.24
N ARG A 477 2.28 -5.88 25.50
CA ARG A 477 2.59 -7.27 25.84
C ARG A 477 2.05 -8.17 24.73
N PHE A 478 2.98 -8.76 23.97
CA PHE A 478 2.69 -9.72 22.90
C PHE A 478 2.76 -11.13 23.43
N ALA A 479 1.84 -11.98 22.99
CA ALA A 479 1.93 -13.42 23.13
C ALA A 479 1.59 -14.05 21.77
N ALA A 480 2.41 -14.96 21.31
CA ALA A 480 2.29 -15.55 19.98
C ALA A 480 2.57 -17.06 20.00
N THR A 481 1.88 -17.75 19.09
CA THR A 481 2.06 -19.19 18.84
C THR A 481 2.05 -19.38 17.32
N SER A 482 2.99 -20.17 16.82
CA SER A 482 3.06 -20.52 15.40
C SER A 482 3.62 -21.92 15.19
N GLN A 483 3.19 -22.55 14.10
CA GLN A 483 3.61 -23.87 13.65
C GLN A 483 3.53 -23.92 12.12
N ASP A 484 4.43 -24.62 11.47
CA ASP A 484 4.33 -24.99 10.06
C ASP A 484 4.09 -26.51 9.95
N THR A 485 2.97 -26.92 9.37
CA THR A 485 2.58 -28.31 9.16
C THR A 485 2.65 -28.73 7.69
N GLY A 486 3.30 -27.92 6.84
CA GLY A 486 3.51 -28.21 5.43
C GLY A 486 4.31 -29.50 5.20
N ILE A 487 4.18 -30.05 3.99
CA ILE A 487 4.90 -31.29 3.60
C ILE A 487 6.40 -31.02 3.37
N PHE A 488 6.75 -29.78 3.06
CA PHE A 488 8.13 -29.33 2.86
C PHE A 488 8.37 -28.08 3.72
N PRO A 489 8.30 -28.22 5.05
CA PRO A 489 8.35 -27.05 5.91
C PRO A 489 9.71 -26.35 5.79
N PHE A 490 9.68 -25.11 5.36
CA PHE A 490 10.84 -24.21 5.46
C PHE A 490 11.07 -23.75 6.90
N GLU A 491 10.15 -24.11 7.80
CA GLU A 491 10.10 -23.76 9.21
C GLU A 491 10.09 -25.02 10.07
N THR A 492 10.10 -24.86 11.38
CA THR A 492 9.93 -26.00 12.28
C THR A 492 8.48 -26.48 12.31
N THR A 493 8.29 -27.80 12.31
CA THR A 493 6.98 -28.44 12.51
C THR A 493 6.52 -28.41 13.97
N ALA A 494 7.43 -28.11 14.90
CA ALA A 494 7.09 -27.96 16.30
C ALA A 494 6.30 -26.68 16.55
N VAL A 495 5.38 -26.74 17.50
CA VAL A 495 4.65 -25.54 17.95
C VAL A 495 5.59 -24.64 18.73
N VAL A 496 5.75 -23.41 18.29
CA VAL A 496 6.58 -22.40 18.95
C VAL A 496 5.70 -21.40 19.68
N HIS A 497 6.00 -21.18 20.95
CA HIS A 497 5.35 -20.18 21.79
C HIS A 497 6.33 -19.11 22.22
N THR A 498 5.90 -17.87 22.26
CA THR A 498 6.71 -16.77 22.77
C THR A 498 5.86 -15.66 23.38
N ALA A 499 6.44 -14.91 24.30
CA ALA A 499 5.83 -13.69 24.81
C ALA A 499 6.92 -12.62 25.02
N LYS A 500 6.64 -11.37 24.61
CA LYS A 500 7.60 -10.27 24.67
C LYS A 500 6.89 -8.95 24.96
N GLY A 501 7.48 -8.12 25.81
CA GLY A 501 7.03 -6.76 26.05
C GLY A 501 7.83 -5.73 25.26
N ARG A 502 7.20 -4.61 24.88
CA ARG A 502 7.87 -3.53 24.17
C ARG A 502 7.31 -2.17 24.57
N TRP A 503 8.22 -1.22 24.76
CA TRP A 503 7.89 0.18 24.89
C TRP A 503 7.98 0.89 23.55
N THR A 504 7.01 1.76 23.27
CA THR A 504 7.02 2.72 22.17
C THR A 504 6.71 4.10 22.70
N TRP A 505 7.30 5.15 22.10
CA TRP A 505 7.06 6.51 22.52
C TRP A 505 7.36 7.51 21.40
N SER A 506 6.78 8.69 21.53
CA SER A 506 7.06 9.82 20.65
C SER A 506 7.05 11.13 21.43
N ALA A 507 7.91 12.05 21.01
CA ALA A 507 7.97 13.41 21.49
C ALA A 507 8.06 14.36 20.30
N SER A 508 7.21 15.37 20.29
CA SER A 508 7.16 16.36 19.22
C SER A 508 7.02 17.76 19.82
N ALA A 509 7.63 18.74 19.17
CA ALA A 509 7.51 20.15 19.54
C ALA A 509 7.25 20.97 18.26
N ALA A 510 6.37 21.96 18.39
CA ALA A 510 6.09 22.94 17.33
C ALA A 510 6.04 24.34 17.93
N TYR A 511 6.53 25.32 17.18
CA TYR A 511 6.56 26.70 17.63
C TYR A 511 6.03 27.64 16.54
N GLN A 512 5.02 28.44 16.87
CA GLN A 512 4.46 29.43 15.96
C GLN A 512 5.28 30.73 16.02
N ILE A 513 6.09 30.98 14.99
CA ILE A 513 6.96 32.17 14.94
C ILE A 513 6.29 33.42 14.34
N GLY A 514 5.07 33.32 13.89
CA GLY A 514 4.37 34.39 13.15
C GLY A 514 4.41 34.16 11.64
N TRP A 515 3.77 35.05 10.87
CA TRP A 515 3.65 34.97 9.40
C TRP A 515 3.12 33.61 8.87
N GLY A 516 2.37 32.88 9.73
CA GLY A 516 1.86 31.55 9.36
C GLY A 516 2.92 30.45 9.31
N LEU A 517 4.09 30.64 9.88
CA LEU A 517 5.17 29.64 9.91
C LEU A 517 5.18 28.88 11.24
N MET A 518 5.28 27.56 11.17
CA MET A 518 5.35 26.68 12.31
C MET A 518 6.47 25.64 12.11
N PRO A 519 7.73 25.94 12.48
CA PRO A 519 8.75 24.92 12.60
C PRO A 519 8.38 23.88 13.65
N TYR A 520 8.79 22.64 13.39
CA TYR A 520 8.56 21.53 14.31
C TYR A 520 9.71 20.52 14.28
N VAL A 521 9.78 19.74 15.34
CA VAL A 521 10.64 18.56 15.44
C VAL A 521 9.84 17.41 16.04
N THR A 522 10.13 16.19 15.59
CA THR A 522 9.53 14.96 16.09
C THR A 522 10.59 13.89 16.21
N TYR A 523 10.60 13.20 17.35
CA TYR A 523 11.34 11.97 17.52
C TYR A 523 10.39 10.86 17.99
N ALA A 524 10.46 9.69 17.36
CA ALA A 524 9.61 8.56 17.71
C ALA A 524 10.41 7.24 17.70
N ARG A 525 10.15 6.41 18.70
CA ARG A 525 10.55 5.00 18.73
C ARG A 525 9.31 4.14 18.66
N GLY A 526 9.20 3.37 17.58
CA GLY A 526 8.10 2.46 17.32
C GLY A 526 8.52 1.00 17.41
N SER A 527 7.54 0.13 17.32
CA SER A 527 7.71 -1.30 17.11
C SER A 527 6.71 -1.79 16.07
N ALA A 528 7.05 -2.87 15.38
CA ALA A 528 6.15 -3.52 14.44
C ALA A 528 6.22 -5.03 14.59
N LEU A 529 5.09 -5.70 14.33
CA LEU A 529 5.06 -7.13 14.10
C LEU A 529 5.55 -7.40 12.67
N GLU A 530 6.54 -8.26 12.55
CA GLU A 530 7.07 -8.71 11.26
C GLU A 530 6.26 -9.91 10.76
N VAL A 531 5.14 -9.59 10.14
CA VAL A 531 4.15 -10.55 9.67
C VAL A 531 4.29 -10.83 8.17
N GLY A 532 3.82 -11.99 7.74
CA GLY A 532 3.66 -12.37 6.35
C GLY A 532 2.46 -11.72 5.66
N GLN A 533 2.13 -12.18 4.45
CA GLN A 533 1.11 -11.57 3.59
C GLN A 533 -0.33 -11.61 4.14
N ALA A 534 -0.63 -12.56 5.02
CA ALA A 534 -1.94 -12.69 5.67
C ALA A 534 -1.93 -12.23 7.12
N GLY A 535 -0.83 -11.63 7.61
CA GLY A 535 -0.65 -11.29 9.02
C GLY A 535 -0.09 -12.46 9.85
N ASP A 536 0.35 -13.54 9.20
CA ASP A 536 0.96 -14.72 9.81
C ASP A 536 2.32 -14.42 10.43
N LEU A 537 2.67 -15.14 11.50
CA LEU A 537 3.99 -15.12 12.11
C LEU A 537 4.69 -16.45 11.87
N ARG A 538 5.92 -16.41 11.40
CA ARG A 538 6.72 -17.62 11.16
C ARG A 538 7.28 -18.19 12.46
N PRO A 539 7.32 -19.54 12.62
CA PRO A 539 7.93 -20.17 13.79
C PRO A 539 9.37 -19.73 14.06
N SER A 540 10.22 -19.64 13.05
CA SER A 540 11.62 -19.21 13.18
C SER A 540 11.75 -17.76 13.70
N HIS A 541 10.83 -16.87 13.33
CA HIS A 541 10.81 -15.51 13.87
C HIS A 541 10.41 -15.46 15.35
N LEU A 542 9.53 -16.38 15.78
CA LEU A 542 9.20 -16.49 17.19
C LEU A 542 10.38 -17.03 17.99
N GLN A 543 11.09 -18.05 17.49
CA GLN A 543 12.27 -18.61 18.13
C GLN A 543 13.41 -17.61 18.28
N SER A 544 13.70 -16.85 17.24
CA SER A 544 14.78 -15.85 17.24
C SER A 544 14.38 -14.53 17.91
N GLY A 545 13.10 -14.31 18.18
CA GLY A 545 12.56 -13.04 18.65
C GLY A 545 12.49 -11.94 17.58
N ALA A 546 12.73 -12.28 16.31
CA ALA A 546 12.68 -11.36 15.16
C ALA A 546 11.25 -10.96 14.76
N PHE A 547 10.23 -11.58 15.36
CA PHE A 547 8.83 -11.24 15.10
C PHE A 547 8.44 -9.80 15.55
N LEU A 548 9.26 -9.16 16.41
CA LEU A 548 9.11 -7.79 16.85
C LEU A 548 10.33 -6.97 16.43
N SER A 549 10.15 -6.11 15.46
CA SER A 549 11.14 -5.13 15.05
C SER A 549 11.05 -3.84 15.85
N ALA A 550 12.13 -3.07 15.82
CA ALA A 550 12.18 -1.71 16.32
C ALA A 550 12.26 -0.73 15.15
N SER A 551 11.67 0.43 15.32
CA SER A 551 11.78 1.53 14.37
C SER A 551 12.07 2.85 15.07
N GLU A 552 12.72 3.74 14.35
CA GLU A 552 13.12 5.06 14.81
C GLU A 552 12.81 6.10 13.75
N LEU A 553 12.32 7.25 14.16
CA LEU A 553 12.13 8.41 13.30
C LEU A 553 12.67 9.65 14.00
N ALA A 554 13.53 10.39 13.32
CA ALA A 554 13.85 11.78 13.61
C ALA A 554 13.39 12.63 12.42
N GLU A 555 12.53 13.60 12.66
CA GLU A 555 11.95 14.47 11.64
C GLU A 555 11.98 15.92 12.12
N GLY A 556 12.39 16.83 11.24
CA GLY A 556 12.29 18.26 11.45
C GLY A 556 11.67 18.91 10.22
N GLY A 557 10.83 19.92 10.44
CA GLY A 557 10.18 20.56 9.31
C GLY A 557 9.60 21.92 9.64
N VAL A 558 9.02 22.52 8.62
CA VAL A 558 8.26 23.78 8.73
C VAL A 558 6.92 23.58 8.05
N LYS A 559 5.85 23.81 8.77
CA LYS A 559 4.52 23.99 8.17
C LYS A 559 4.25 25.45 7.96
N PHE A 560 3.55 25.78 6.90
CA PHE A 560 3.26 27.16 6.56
C PHE A 560 1.82 27.34 6.08
N GLN A 561 1.25 28.46 6.46
CA GLN A 561 -0.04 28.95 6.01
C GLN A 561 0.11 30.42 5.64
N GLY A 562 -0.12 30.74 4.37
CA GLY A 562 0.00 32.09 3.83
C GLY A 562 -1.24 32.52 3.05
N LEU A 563 -1.24 33.77 2.56
CA LEU A 563 -2.29 34.32 1.72
C LEU A 563 -3.68 34.15 2.35
N ASP A 564 -3.82 34.56 3.61
CA ASP A 564 -5.04 34.41 4.41
C ASP A 564 -5.55 32.96 4.49
N GLY A 565 -4.62 32.00 4.39
CA GLY A 565 -4.90 30.59 4.43
C GLY A 565 -5.25 29.96 3.08
N ALA A 566 -5.16 30.70 2.00
CA ALA A 566 -5.32 30.16 0.65
C ALA A 566 -4.12 29.29 0.20
N LEU A 567 -2.98 29.43 0.86
CA LEU A 567 -1.79 28.62 0.66
C LEU A 567 -1.44 27.87 1.95
N ILE A 568 -1.37 26.55 1.88
CA ILE A 568 -0.90 25.70 2.98
C ILE A 568 0.18 24.75 2.46
N GLY A 569 1.12 24.38 3.31
CA GLY A 569 2.11 23.39 2.92
C GLY A 569 3.06 23.01 4.04
N SER A 570 3.99 22.14 3.70
CA SER A 570 5.03 21.64 4.60
C SER A 570 6.31 21.31 3.86
N LEU A 571 7.42 21.55 4.54
CA LEU A 571 8.75 21.09 4.18
C LEU A 571 9.25 20.22 5.35
N ALA A 572 9.83 19.07 5.07
CA ALA A 572 10.34 18.19 6.11
C ALA A 572 11.64 17.51 5.68
N ILE A 573 12.55 17.37 6.62
CA ILE A 573 13.70 16.49 6.53
C ILE A 573 13.53 15.35 7.53
N TYR A 574 13.97 14.16 7.15
CA TYR A 574 13.81 13.02 8.04
C TYR A 574 15.00 12.07 7.97
N ARG A 575 15.17 11.32 9.05
CA ARG A 575 15.94 10.08 9.12
C ARG A 575 15.07 9.05 9.81
N GLN A 576 14.83 7.93 9.13
CA GLN A 576 14.13 6.80 9.73
C GLN A 576 14.97 5.53 9.63
N ALA A 577 14.89 4.72 10.67
CA ALA A 577 15.54 3.43 10.72
C ALA A 577 14.53 2.35 11.11
N ARG A 578 14.67 1.17 10.53
CA ARG A 578 13.81 0.03 10.80
C ARG A 578 14.54 -1.28 10.61
N THR A 579 13.95 -2.33 11.15
CA THR A 579 14.24 -3.71 10.77
C THR A 579 13.25 -4.11 9.68
N GLN A 580 13.72 -4.72 8.61
CA GLN A 580 12.89 -5.23 7.51
C GLN A 580 13.09 -6.72 7.35
N LEU A 581 12.02 -7.47 7.07
CA LEU A 581 12.11 -8.85 6.61
C LEU A 581 12.61 -8.89 5.17
N THR A 582 13.56 -9.75 4.89
CA THR A 582 14.09 -9.99 3.56
C THR A 582 14.11 -11.48 3.26
N GLY A 583 13.72 -11.84 2.03
CA GLY A 583 13.87 -13.17 1.47
C GLY A 583 12.92 -14.25 2.01
N LEU A 584 12.99 -15.43 1.40
CA LEU A 584 12.22 -16.63 1.77
C LEU A 584 12.52 -17.09 3.19
N ASN A 585 13.76 -16.96 3.63
CA ASN A 585 14.23 -17.35 4.96
C ASN A 585 14.21 -16.21 5.98
N SER A 586 13.62 -15.08 5.61
CA SER A 586 13.19 -13.98 6.48
C SER A 586 14.17 -13.59 7.59
N ILE A 587 15.36 -13.15 7.23
CA ILE A 587 16.19 -12.40 8.15
C ILE A 587 15.76 -10.95 8.10
N SER A 588 15.40 -10.41 9.25
CA SER A 588 15.14 -8.99 9.39
C SER A 588 16.40 -8.18 9.12
N GLN A 589 16.39 -7.33 8.10
CA GLN A 589 17.52 -6.44 7.84
C GLN A 589 17.20 -5.01 8.26
N PRO A 590 18.14 -4.35 8.95
CA PRO A 590 17.99 -2.93 9.25
C PRO A 590 18.10 -2.10 7.97
N THR A 591 17.20 -1.14 7.84
CA THR A 591 17.27 -0.12 6.80
C THR A 591 17.32 1.26 7.40
N VAL A 592 18.05 2.17 6.75
CA VAL A 592 18.12 3.59 7.11
C VAL A 592 17.73 4.41 5.89
N GLY A 593 16.62 5.14 6.01
CA GLY A 593 16.17 6.11 5.02
C GLY A 593 16.38 7.53 5.49
N LYS A 594 16.85 8.41 4.59
CA LYS A 594 16.98 9.85 4.79
C LYS A 594 16.33 10.57 3.62
N GLY A 595 15.73 11.71 3.86
CA GLY A 595 15.14 12.45 2.76
C GLY A 595 14.65 13.84 3.12
N PHE A 596 14.23 14.53 2.07
CA PHE A 596 13.56 15.81 2.10
C PHE A 596 12.22 15.68 1.37
N GLU A 597 11.16 16.18 1.96
CA GLU A 597 9.80 16.17 1.41
C GLU A 597 9.25 17.59 1.35
N TYR A 598 8.43 17.84 0.34
CA TYR A 598 7.69 19.08 0.19
C TYR A 598 6.29 18.81 -0.31
N GLU A 599 5.33 19.56 0.25
CA GLU A 599 3.92 19.54 -0.14
C GLU A 599 3.37 20.96 -0.04
N ALA A 600 2.63 21.40 -1.06
CA ALA A 600 1.93 22.67 -1.03
C ALA A 600 0.58 22.56 -1.75
N ARG A 601 -0.42 23.24 -1.21
CA ARG A 601 -1.76 23.39 -1.79
C ARG A 601 -2.11 24.84 -1.80
N TRP A 602 -2.43 25.34 -2.97
CA TRP A 602 -2.71 26.75 -3.19
C TRP A 602 -4.03 26.94 -3.94
N VAL A 603 -4.99 27.58 -3.30
CA VAL A 603 -6.20 28.10 -3.93
C VAL A 603 -5.92 29.54 -4.36
N ALA A 604 -5.43 29.71 -5.59
CA ALA A 604 -5.02 31.01 -6.12
C ALA A 604 -6.21 31.99 -6.23
N ASN A 605 -7.37 31.47 -6.57
CA ASN A 605 -8.64 32.16 -6.56
C ASN A 605 -9.81 31.13 -6.63
N ARG A 606 -11.06 31.58 -6.69
CA ARG A 606 -12.24 30.71 -6.77
C ARG A 606 -12.27 29.77 -7.98
N HIS A 607 -11.45 30.01 -8.99
CA HIS A 607 -11.40 29.22 -10.23
C HIS A 607 -10.18 28.31 -10.31
N VAL A 608 -9.05 28.73 -9.75
CA VAL A 608 -7.76 28.09 -9.98
C VAL A 608 -7.14 27.64 -8.67
N SER A 609 -6.73 26.39 -8.63
CA SER A 609 -5.98 25.81 -7.52
C SER A 609 -4.84 24.93 -7.99
N PHE A 610 -3.83 24.77 -7.14
CA PHE A 610 -2.65 23.96 -7.42
C PHE A 610 -2.31 23.02 -6.26
N THR A 611 -1.79 21.85 -6.59
CA THR A 611 -1.18 20.91 -5.63
C THR A 611 0.22 20.56 -6.13
N LEU A 612 1.20 20.73 -5.28
CA LEU A 612 2.59 20.32 -5.48
C LEU A 612 2.98 19.30 -4.42
N ALA A 613 3.58 18.19 -4.82
CA ALA A 613 4.12 17.20 -3.91
C ALA A 613 5.40 16.58 -4.47
N GLY A 614 6.35 16.27 -3.61
CA GLY A 614 7.55 15.56 -4.04
C GLY A 614 8.52 15.29 -2.92
N ASN A 615 9.54 14.50 -3.24
CA ASN A 615 10.57 14.13 -2.28
C ASN A 615 11.91 13.86 -2.96
N LEU A 616 12.96 14.00 -2.16
CA LEU A 616 14.28 13.46 -2.42
C LEU A 616 14.60 12.47 -1.31
N GLN A 617 15.01 11.24 -1.64
CA GLN A 617 15.25 10.22 -0.64
C GLN A 617 16.44 9.34 -0.98
N HIS A 618 17.08 8.83 0.06
CA HIS A 618 18.10 7.81 -0.03
C HIS A 618 17.87 6.77 1.06
N THR A 619 17.75 5.51 0.68
CA THR A 619 17.56 4.40 1.61
C THR A 619 18.71 3.42 1.46
N GLU A 620 19.28 3.01 2.58
CA GLU A 620 20.33 2.01 2.69
C GLU A 620 19.79 0.78 3.43
N VAL A 621 20.19 -0.40 2.97
CA VAL A 621 20.05 -1.66 3.70
C VAL A 621 21.37 -1.93 4.42
N ILE A 622 21.32 -2.28 5.69
CA ILE A 622 22.49 -2.51 6.54
C ILE A 622 22.58 -3.98 6.90
N GLY A 623 23.72 -4.59 6.70
CA GLY A 623 24.00 -5.97 7.08
C GLY A 623 24.08 -6.94 5.90
N PRO A 624 24.14 -8.24 6.18
CA PRO A 624 24.17 -9.25 5.15
C PRO A 624 22.88 -9.25 4.34
N GLU A 625 22.99 -9.40 3.06
CA GLU A 625 21.85 -9.47 2.18
C GLU A 625 21.50 -10.92 1.82
N HIS A 626 20.25 -11.27 2.03
CA HIS A 626 19.63 -12.43 1.38
C HIS A 626 18.89 -11.93 0.15
N SER A 627 19.29 -12.37 -1.00
CA SER A 627 18.70 -11.92 -2.24
C SER A 627 18.43 -13.08 -3.17
N VAL A 628 17.36 -12.93 -3.90
CA VAL A 628 17.13 -13.73 -5.09
C VAL A 628 17.82 -13.03 -6.24
N THR A 629 18.56 -13.79 -7.02
CA THR A 629 19.38 -13.23 -8.07
C THR A 629 18.97 -13.76 -9.43
N TYR A 630 19.47 -13.11 -10.45
CA TYR A 630 19.29 -13.51 -11.83
C TYR A 630 20.15 -14.71 -12.19
N LEU A 631 19.63 -15.55 -13.09
CA LEU A 631 20.47 -16.48 -13.80
C LEU A 631 21.42 -15.71 -14.73
N PRO A 632 22.72 -15.99 -14.68
CA PRO A 632 23.64 -15.37 -15.64
C PRO A 632 23.37 -15.87 -17.07
N PRO A 633 23.65 -15.06 -18.10
CA PRO A 633 23.47 -15.46 -19.49
C PRO A 633 24.15 -16.79 -19.83
N SER A 634 25.32 -17.03 -19.25
CA SER A 634 26.06 -18.29 -19.43
C SER A 634 25.33 -19.52 -18.87
N ALA A 635 24.50 -19.37 -17.84
CA ALA A 635 23.72 -20.49 -17.28
C ALA A 635 22.59 -20.93 -18.18
N VAL A 636 22.10 -20.05 -19.03
CA VAL A 636 20.99 -20.30 -19.97
C VAL A 636 21.44 -20.41 -21.43
N GLY A 637 22.75 -20.38 -21.69
CA GLY A 637 23.31 -20.51 -23.03
C GLY A 637 23.08 -19.29 -23.94
N VAL A 638 22.68 -18.14 -23.41
CA VAL A 638 22.43 -16.92 -24.17
C VAL A 638 23.68 -16.06 -24.19
N ALA A 639 24.35 -15.97 -25.35
CA ALA A 639 25.53 -15.13 -25.50
C ALA A 639 25.17 -13.64 -25.57
N GLY A 640 25.96 -12.78 -24.91
CA GLY A 640 25.89 -11.33 -25.03
C GLY A 640 24.69 -10.65 -24.37
N ALA A 641 23.83 -11.36 -23.68
CA ALA A 641 22.72 -10.78 -22.94
C ALA A 641 23.16 -10.33 -21.55
N ASN A 642 23.49 -9.07 -21.38
CA ASN A 642 23.80 -8.49 -20.07
C ASN A 642 22.54 -8.35 -19.22
N GLY A 643 22.65 -8.76 -17.95
CA GLY A 643 21.56 -8.58 -17.01
C GLY A 643 20.33 -9.45 -17.30
N TYR A 644 20.53 -10.59 -17.94
CA TYR A 644 19.46 -11.54 -18.17
C TYR A 644 18.89 -12.06 -16.84
N GLY A 645 17.63 -11.78 -16.59
CA GLY A 645 16.91 -12.18 -15.39
C GLY A 645 15.93 -13.30 -15.73
N GLY A 646 16.08 -14.46 -15.16
CA GLY A 646 15.24 -15.57 -15.57
C GLY A 646 14.94 -16.62 -14.53
N GLY A 647 15.51 -16.57 -13.37
CA GLY A 647 15.30 -17.62 -12.38
C GLY A 647 15.28 -17.12 -10.95
N PHE A 648 14.83 -17.97 -10.07
CA PHE A 648 14.96 -17.78 -8.65
C PHE A 648 16.23 -18.44 -8.14
N LEU A 649 17.15 -17.66 -7.67
CA LEU A 649 18.30 -18.13 -6.89
C LEU A 649 18.32 -17.36 -5.58
N THR A 650 18.07 -18.04 -4.49
CA THR A 650 18.29 -17.45 -3.16
C THR A 650 19.77 -17.57 -2.81
N PHE A 651 20.37 -16.46 -2.48
CA PHE A 651 21.78 -16.37 -2.21
C PHE A 651 22.06 -15.50 -0.97
N ASP A 652 22.92 -16.02 -0.07
CA ASP A 652 23.41 -15.26 1.06
C ASP A 652 24.73 -14.56 0.71
N PHE A 653 24.65 -13.26 0.49
CA PHE A 653 25.83 -12.45 0.14
C PHE A 653 26.74 -12.14 1.34
N SER A 654 26.33 -12.45 2.57
CA SER A 654 27.17 -12.24 3.77
C SER A 654 28.47 -13.03 3.70
N THR A 655 28.47 -14.14 2.98
CA THR A 655 29.63 -15.01 2.81
C THR A 655 30.59 -14.55 1.73
N LEU A 656 30.24 -13.51 0.96
CA LEU A 656 31.09 -13.00 -0.10
C LEU A 656 32.06 -11.92 0.41
N PRO A 657 33.34 -11.98 0.06
CA PRO A 657 34.30 -10.93 0.40
C PRO A 657 33.84 -9.56 -0.11
N GLY A 658 33.89 -8.54 0.76
CA GLY A 658 33.57 -7.15 0.42
C GLY A 658 32.07 -6.83 0.33
N ARG A 659 31.20 -7.74 0.75
CA ARG A 659 29.74 -7.53 0.76
C ARG A 659 29.14 -7.32 2.15
N ALA A 660 29.95 -7.34 3.20
CA ALA A 660 29.52 -6.90 4.52
C ALA A 660 29.43 -5.36 4.56
N GLY A 661 28.32 -4.81 5.06
CA GLY A 661 28.16 -3.37 5.21
C GLY A 661 26.78 -2.87 4.80
N SER A 662 26.70 -1.63 4.34
CA SER A 662 25.48 -1.04 3.80
C SER A 662 25.52 -0.93 2.27
N TYR A 663 24.36 -1.03 1.65
CA TYR A 663 24.18 -0.81 0.21
C TYR A 663 22.89 -0.06 -0.06
N ALA A 664 22.90 0.74 -1.15
CA ALA A 664 21.76 1.56 -1.51
C ALA A 664 20.56 0.70 -1.99
N TYR A 665 19.37 0.99 -1.46
CA TYR A 665 18.11 0.38 -1.91
C TYR A 665 17.61 1.07 -3.17
N THR A 666 18.09 0.64 -4.32
CA THR A 666 17.94 1.33 -5.61
C THR A 666 16.64 0.98 -6.36
N LEU A 667 15.83 0.06 -5.85
CA LEU A 667 14.49 -0.23 -6.41
C LEU A 667 13.50 0.93 -6.22
N ILE A 668 13.80 1.86 -5.32
CA ILE A 668 12.98 3.02 -5.02
C ILE A 668 13.61 4.25 -5.65
N PRO A 669 12.84 5.13 -6.32
CA PRO A 669 13.36 6.35 -6.90
C PRO A 669 14.01 7.26 -5.87
N HIS A 670 15.13 7.86 -6.24
CA HIS A 670 15.76 8.89 -5.43
C HIS A 670 14.92 10.17 -5.36
N ALA A 671 14.17 10.48 -6.40
CA ALA A 671 13.31 11.64 -6.47
C ALA A 671 11.96 11.30 -7.09
N THR A 672 10.89 11.86 -6.51
CA THR A 672 9.56 11.92 -7.15
C THR A 672 9.04 13.34 -7.06
N ALA A 673 8.25 13.75 -8.06
CA ALA A 673 7.61 15.05 -8.08
C ALA A 673 6.28 14.98 -8.82
N SER A 674 5.33 15.81 -8.39
CA SER A 674 4.05 16.00 -9.06
C SER A 674 3.55 17.43 -8.92
N LEU A 675 2.85 17.90 -9.94
CA LEU A 675 2.17 19.19 -9.96
C LEU A 675 0.81 19.00 -10.62
N PHE A 676 -0.24 19.42 -9.94
CA PHE A 676 -1.60 19.48 -10.47
C PHE A 676 -2.11 20.90 -10.46
N GLY A 677 -2.72 21.33 -11.56
CA GLY A 677 -3.47 22.56 -11.67
C GLY A 677 -4.92 22.25 -11.99
N THR A 678 -5.86 22.79 -11.23
CA THR A 678 -7.30 22.62 -11.43
C THR A 678 -7.96 23.95 -11.71
N TYR A 679 -8.77 24.00 -12.75
CA TYR A 679 -9.66 25.10 -13.08
C TYR A 679 -11.11 24.69 -12.90
N SER A 680 -11.97 25.60 -12.40
CA SER A 680 -13.42 25.42 -12.31
C SER A 680 -14.11 26.74 -12.63
N SER A 681 -14.98 26.76 -13.65
CA SER A 681 -15.78 27.96 -13.99
C SER A 681 -16.79 28.29 -12.91
N ASP A 682 -17.38 29.46 -12.95
CA ASP A 682 -18.62 29.78 -12.23
C ASP A 682 -19.78 28.92 -12.73
N GLU A 683 -20.84 28.86 -11.95
CA GLU A 683 -22.11 28.31 -12.37
C GLU A 683 -22.75 29.27 -13.39
N HIS A 684 -23.07 28.78 -14.56
CA HIS A 684 -23.76 29.50 -15.62
C HIS A 684 -25.09 28.81 -15.93
N LEU A 685 -25.97 29.48 -16.69
CA LEU A 685 -27.22 28.87 -17.15
C LEU A 685 -27.01 27.57 -17.93
N TRP A 686 -25.87 27.45 -18.62
CA TRP A 686 -25.49 26.24 -19.35
C TRP A 686 -24.75 25.23 -18.50
N GLY A 687 -24.40 25.52 -17.22
CA GLY A 687 -23.70 24.67 -16.31
C GLY A 687 -22.29 25.14 -15.94
N ARG A 688 -21.53 24.30 -15.25
CA ARG A 688 -20.16 24.51 -14.77
C ARG A 688 -19.19 23.57 -15.47
N LEU A 689 -18.10 24.13 -15.97
CA LEU A 689 -16.97 23.38 -16.54
C LEU A 689 -15.78 23.37 -15.59
N GLY A 690 -15.02 22.29 -15.62
CA GLY A 690 -13.74 22.23 -14.94
C GLY A 690 -12.75 21.33 -15.64
N ALA A 691 -11.48 21.59 -15.36
CA ALA A 691 -10.36 20.85 -15.90
C ALA A 691 -9.25 20.70 -14.85
N THR A 692 -8.63 19.54 -14.80
CA THR A 692 -7.40 19.29 -14.03
C THR A 692 -6.32 18.79 -14.97
N LEU A 693 -5.15 19.41 -14.90
CA LEU A 693 -3.94 18.95 -15.57
C LEU A 693 -2.92 18.57 -14.51
N GLY A 694 -2.39 17.35 -14.61
CA GLY A 694 -1.41 16.82 -13.65
C GLY A 694 -0.19 16.23 -14.35
N VAL A 695 1.00 16.59 -13.88
CA VAL A 695 2.27 15.96 -14.26
C VAL A 695 2.83 15.27 -13.03
N SER A 696 3.24 14.01 -13.17
CA SER A 696 3.94 13.28 -12.12
C SER A 696 5.08 12.45 -12.71
N GLY A 697 6.16 12.27 -11.95
CA GLY A 697 7.32 11.55 -12.43
C GLY A 697 8.22 11.06 -11.31
N ALA A 698 9.16 10.20 -11.70
CA ALA A 698 10.16 9.62 -10.83
C ALA A 698 11.53 9.56 -11.51
N SER A 699 12.58 9.64 -10.70
CA SER A 699 13.95 9.42 -11.15
C SER A 699 14.19 7.95 -11.49
N LYS A 700 15.29 7.66 -12.16
CA LYS A 700 15.73 6.31 -12.50
C LYS A 700 15.85 5.42 -11.25
N THR A 701 15.60 4.13 -11.44
CA THR A 701 15.79 3.06 -10.46
C THR A 701 16.68 1.96 -11.04
N SER A 702 17.09 1.00 -10.24
CA SER A 702 17.84 -0.17 -10.73
C SER A 702 17.61 -1.39 -9.84
N GLY A 703 17.97 -2.57 -10.32
CA GLY A 703 17.98 -3.80 -9.51
C GLY A 703 18.90 -3.65 -8.28
N LEU A 704 18.63 -4.42 -7.23
CA LEU A 704 19.28 -4.24 -5.92
C LEU A 704 20.81 -4.44 -5.98
N ILE A 705 21.26 -5.66 -6.21
CA ILE A 705 22.66 -6.01 -6.00
C ILE A 705 23.44 -5.97 -7.29
N GLN A 706 23.01 -6.73 -8.25
CA GLN A 706 23.72 -6.89 -9.51
C GLN A 706 23.47 -5.74 -10.45
N LYS A 707 22.41 -4.95 -10.16
CA LYS A 707 21.96 -3.83 -10.99
C LYS A 707 21.98 -4.21 -12.47
N PRO A 708 21.39 -5.37 -12.85
CA PRO A 708 21.50 -5.92 -14.18
C PRO A 708 20.91 -4.97 -15.21
N VAL A 709 19.90 -4.21 -14.80
CA VAL A 709 19.22 -3.22 -15.61
C VAL A 709 18.98 -1.94 -14.83
N THR A 710 18.98 -0.82 -15.56
CA THR A 710 18.57 0.49 -15.07
C THR A 710 17.22 0.83 -15.71
N TYR A 711 16.26 1.16 -14.88
CA TYR A 711 14.94 1.66 -15.30
C TYR A 711 15.03 3.16 -15.46
N PRO A 712 14.73 3.73 -16.63
CA PRO A 712 14.88 5.16 -16.87
C PRO A 712 13.92 5.99 -16.04
N SER A 713 14.24 7.27 -15.83
CA SER A 713 13.32 8.25 -15.29
C SER A 713 12.13 8.45 -16.23
N TYR A 714 10.99 8.80 -15.67
CA TYR A 714 9.78 9.05 -16.44
C TYR A 714 8.97 10.22 -15.91
N ALA A 715 8.14 10.78 -16.78
CA ALA A 715 7.09 11.71 -16.43
C ALA A 715 5.82 11.36 -17.21
N VAL A 716 4.67 11.45 -16.55
CA VAL A 716 3.36 11.20 -17.14
C VAL A 716 2.46 12.41 -16.98
N LEU A 717 1.67 12.68 -18.01
CA LEU A 717 0.69 13.75 -18.06
C LEU A 717 -0.72 13.15 -17.93
N ASN A 718 -1.50 13.64 -16.97
CA ASN A 718 -2.88 13.23 -16.73
C ASN A 718 -3.82 14.41 -16.92
N VAL A 719 -4.99 14.17 -17.48
CA VAL A 719 -6.02 15.18 -17.72
C VAL A 719 -7.36 14.69 -17.19
N SER A 720 -8.07 15.58 -16.50
CA SER A 720 -9.44 15.37 -16.05
C SER A 720 -10.28 16.56 -16.53
N LEU A 721 -11.38 16.29 -17.18
CA LEU A 721 -12.37 17.30 -17.59
C LEU A 721 -13.70 16.94 -16.96
N PHE A 722 -14.47 17.93 -16.50
CA PHE A 722 -15.82 17.70 -16.04
C PHE A 722 -16.79 18.81 -16.47
N TYR A 723 -18.02 18.43 -16.60
CA TYR A 723 -19.16 19.30 -16.85
C TYR A 723 -20.30 18.96 -15.90
N ALA A 724 -20.82 19.94 -15.18
CA ALA A 724 -21.93 19.78 -14.25
C ALA A 724 -23.07 20.72 -14.58
N ARG A 725 -24.31 20.21 -14.58
CA ARG A 725 -25.51 20.99 -14.77
C ARG A 725 -26.67 20.39 -13.98
N GLY A 726 -27.21 21.14 -13.03
CA GLY A 726 -28.25 20.65 -12.13
C GLY A 726 -27.78 19.37 -11.42
N PRO A 727 -28.58 18.29 -11.44
CA PRO A 727 -28.23 17.05 -10.75
C PRO A 727 -27.19 16.20 -11.51
N TRP A 728 -26.81 16.57 -12.73
CA TRP A 728 -25.94 15.78 -13.58
C TRP A 728 -24.51 16.30 -13.59
N GLU A 729 -23.58 15.37 -13.56
CA GLU A 729 -22.17 15.65 -13.82
C GLU A 729 -21.62 14.58 -14.80
N ALA A 730 -20.89 15.01 -15.82
CA ALA A 730 -20.17 14.16 -16.74
C ALA A 730 -18.67 14.48 -16.65
N GLY A 731 -17.84 13.47 -16.67
CA GLY A 731 -16.38 13.63 -16.59
C GLY A 731 -15.64 12.75 -17.59
N VAL A 732 -14.47 13.23 -18.02
CA VAL A 732 -13.51 12.47 -18.83
C VAL A 732 -12.17 12.54 -18.14
N ASN A 733 -11.60 11.38 -17.84
CA ASN A 733 -10.24 11.27 -17.31
C ASN A 733 -9.36 10.57 -18.34
N ILE A 734 -8.17 11.11 -18.59
CA ILE A 734 -7.16 10.52 -19.45
C ILE A 734 -5.87 10.38 -18.65
N ASP A 735 -5.48 9.16 -18.38
CA ASP A 735 -4.21 8.83 -17.72
C ASP A 735 -3.14 8.64 -18.79
N ASN A 736 -1.93 9.12 -18.52
CA ASN A 736 -0.80 9.03 -19.43
C ASN A 736 -1.15 9.54 -20.84
N LEU A 737 -1.60 10.79 -20.93
CA LEU A 737 -2.05 11.42 -22.19
C LEU A 737 -1.02 11.30 -23.32
N GLY A 738 0.27 11.45 -22.99
CA GLY A 738 1.38 11.35 -23.93
C GLY A 738 1.72 9.92 -24.34
N ASP A 739 1.03 8.91 -23.78
CA ASP A 739 1.33 7.49 -23.99
C ASP A 739 2.80 7.12 -23.70
N ALA A 740 3.39 7.79 -22.71
CA ALA A 740 4.78 7.58 -22.33
C ALA A 740 5.03 6.10 -21.97
N PHE A 741 6.08 5.55 -22.53
CA PHE A 741 6.54 4.21 -22.20
C PHE A 741 7.62 4.29 -21.13
N TYR A 742 7.44 3.52 -20.07
CA TYR A 742 8.44 3.28 -19.03
C TYR A 742 8.19 1.91 -18.40
N VAL A 743 9.13 1.45 -17.63
CA VAL A 743 9.08 0.16 -16.94
C VAL A 743 9.44 0.38 -15.48
N THR A 744 8.75 -0.30 -14.59
CA THR A 744 9.04 -0.25 -13.16
C THR A 744 9.55 -1.60 -12.68
N PRO A 745 10.50 -1.62 -11.71
CA PRO A 745 10.91 -2.87 -11.10
C PRO A 745 9.75 -3.49 -10.34
N ASP A 746 9.70 -4.80 -10.32
CA ASP A 746 8.91 -5.52 -9.34
C ASP A 746 9.58 -5.37 -7.97
N GLN A 747 8.86 -4.80 -7.02
CA GLN A 747 9.42 -4.42 -5.70
C GLN A 747 9.23 -5.51 -4.66
N ASP A 748 9.38 -6.76 -5.05
CA ASP A 748 9.52 -7.78 -4.03
C ASP A 748 10.94 -7.80 -3.45
N THR A 749 11.03 -8.28 -2.23
CA THR A 749 12.29 -8.62 -1.56
C THR A 749 13.11 -9.67 -2.32
N TYR A 750 12.50 -10.32 -3.30
CA TYR A 750 13.13 -11.30 -4.18
C TYR A 750 13.87 -10.69 -5.36
N ALA A 751 14.22 -9.43 -5.25
CA ALA A 751 15.19 -8.78 -6.09
C ALA A 751 14.91 -8.81 -7.58
N ASN A 752 13.76 -8.27 -7.98
CA ASN A 752 13.65 -7.74 -9.31
C ASN A 752 13.93 -8.77 -10.41
N VAL A 753 13.37 -9.96 -10.29
CA VAL A 753 13.42 -10.99 -11.34
C VAL A 753 12.43 -10.73 -12.47
N GLY A 754 11.54 -9.76 -12.27
CA GLY A 754 10.56 -9.27 -13.22
C GLY A 754 10.55 -7.75 -13.31
N ALA A 755 9.90 -7.22 -14.32
CA ALA A 755 9.69 -5.80 -14.52
C ALA A 755 8.31 -5.54 -15.13
N LEU A 756 7.58 -4.61 -14.53
CA LEU A 756 6.23 -4.31 -14.99
C LEU A 756 6.26 -3.16 -16.00
N PRO A 757 5.91 -3.39 -17.27
CA PRO A 757 5.73 -2.31 -18.22
C PRO A 757 4.60 -1.40 -17.75
N ALA A 758 4.83 -0.11 -17.77
CA ALA A 758 3.83 0.86 -17.35
C ALA A 758 2.60 0.83 -18.25
N ARG A 759 1.46 1.09 -17.63
CA ARG A 759 0.19 1.22 -18.37
C ARG A 759 0.28 2.39 -19.35
N GLY A 760 -0.11 2.16 -20.59
CA GLY A 760 -0.19 3.20 -21.61
C GLY A 760 -1.31 4.17 -21.36
N ARG A 761 -1.66 4.96 -22.40
CA ARG A 761 -2.78 5.89 -22.32
C ARG A 761 -4.09 5.13 -22.06
N GLU A 762 -4.81 5.55 -21.02
CA GLU A 762 -6.13 5.05 -20.68
C GLU A 762 -7.10 6.22 -20.53
N TRP A 763 -8.33 6.04 -20.99
CA TRP A 763 -9.38 7.03 -20.82
C TRP A 763 -10.61 6.43 -20.13
N ARG A 764 -11.33 7.28 -19.41
CA ARG A 764 -12.58 6.96 -18.73
C ARG A 764 -13.59 8.07 -18.93
N VAL A 765 -14.82 7.71 -19.18
CA VAL A 765 -15.98 8.59 -19.15
C VAL A 765 -16.84 8.22 -17.98
N THR A 766 -17.19 9.18 -17.17
CA THR A 766 -18.03 9.01 -15.98
C THR A 766 -19.26 9.89 -16.10
N VAL A 767 -20.42 9.34 -15.82
CA VAL A 767 -21.68 10.07 -15.72
C VAL A 767 -22.22 9.85 -14.31
N LYS A 768 -22.59 10.94 -13.66
CA LYS A 768 -23.05 10.98 -12.28
C LYS A 768 -24.38 11.72 -12.21
N ARG A 769 -25.31 11.19 -11.41
CA ARG A 769 -26.55 11.84 -11.08
C ARG A 769 -26.75 11.92 -9.58
N ARG A 770 -27.01 13.12 -9.08
CA ARG A 770 -27.40 13.39 -7.69
C ARG A 770 -28.91 13.55 -7.59
N VAL A 771 -29.49 13.07 -6.49
CA VAL A 771 -30.94 13.12 -6.21
C VAL A 771 -31.15 13.65 -4.80
#